data_9d396f4627f5a93dcba5412024a8ebb2
#
_entry.id   9d396f4627f5a93dcba5412024a8ebb2
#
_cell.length_a   1.000
_cell.length_b   1.000
_cell.length_c   1.000
_cell.angle_alpha   90.00
_cell.angle_beta   90.00
_cell.angle_gamma   90.00
#
_symmetry.space_group_name_H-M   'P 1'
#
loop_
_entity.id
_entity.type
_entity.pdbx_description
1 polymer ?
#
loop_
_entity_poly.entity_id
_entity_poly.type
_entity_poly.pdbx_seq_one_letter_code
_entity_poly.pdbx_strand_id
1 'polypeptide(L)'
;MTHRLAALVMVGALIAWPALGTAATVMPATPPPPDLSALVPFAEAPIEKPTIAIPDLPLPPSPADMPALPLAPIVAPVAAKPTAPISQTGTLACVGAAFGIASKALECGRSHYAKGEYDDAVQDLEAAVRRGKERDLLTEARYWLAETYYRLDKVKQADDLFRQVARGPKTADFTVWSLHSSGWTALRLNDMTRARDTFAQFQSATPAELEAWARHGLGLAHYALGRHDDAVAAWTALAAHAPASLARDVAFWLGEALGRAGQYDRSIAALTQFVRGGPHPLLDSGRARLGWWSLAGEKYPESVAAFRSYLTSPTGNGPERPWVEAGLALALLPSDPDAARGMMRGLEGKRSPLVVPLQVRLTRAMVEAKKPAEIPALTQELLGATLTNAIRAHVLLLKGEGYRLAGNRDEARTQYELSQRMEPTTPTGWYAAYRLAQANFELREYAQAARDLSAVVSAAPSPDARVAALLLRGEAAYYAGDHVTAAAAFRRVLTDVPGHAQAPAARLGLAWSLMRHDKPDDARREFLEFAQAFPGDPRAPDALELASELALRKDSDKEEARQLLDRAINTFPNAPRTDFARLNRAILMLRMGDATDAEAPLRDWIRRAPFPPLLGRAYAALGASTLAAGRPIEAATAFKRAQAEGVGSVAQVGLGATAIAEGKWAEATSRLTEARDGGTADVAAIAGYGLAVVAFQRGDVKEFKQPAQAALAQAAKARSAPRLLYALTAIAVDEKDWPGALATAKRLTSEFPSDEAADDALERVGAGAAAGGSWPTVIEAYGLMEKLYPKSPFLEPGRVTVAEALVETGKPDAARPVLEQFVATSPTDPRAPRAWGALARARDAAGDRAGALEAYTRAMKDTNAADLRPEMALGYARVLTEQKRGAEARKLLEGLLRSDDKSVVASAAAGIGEAYQGDGENLAAAEYFMTAAYVAPDSPAGRSGLLAAGACFTALKQTDAAEIVYKKLIAQKDAPADLVEKARKGLKDIGR
;
A
#
# COMPACT_ATOMS: atom_id res chain seq x y z
N MET A 1 -35.46 -11.14 -5.46
CA MET A 1 -36.05 -11.80 -6.63
C MET A 1 -37.30 -11.10 -7.18
N THR A 2 -37.92 -10.17 -6.49
CA THR A 2 -39.13 -9.45 -6.88
C THR A 2 -38.90 -8.11 -7.60
N HIS A 3 -37.67 -7.57 -7.61
CA HIS A 3 -37.36 -6.32 -8.32
C HIS A 3 -36.76 -6.50 -9.72
N ARG A 4 -36.40 -7.72 -10.11
CA ARG A 4 -35.97 -8.02 -11.50
C ARG A 4 -37.10 -8.24 -12.49
N LEU A 5 -38.32 -8.42 -12.02
CA LEU A 5 -39.50 -8.59 -12.89
C LEU A 5 -40.10 -7.26 -13.37
N ALA A 6 -39.88 -6.16 -12.63
CA ALA A 6 -40.39 -4.83 -13.05
C ALA A 6 -39.57 -4.19 -14.16
N ALA A 7 -38.23 -4.49 -14.22
CA ALA A 7 -37.37 -4.03 -15.31
C ALA A 7 -37.61 -4.79 -16.63
N LEU A 8 -38.03 -6.07 -16.55
CA LEU A 8 -38.34 -6.90 -17.72
C LEU A 8 -39.67 -6.57 -18.37
N VAL A 9 -40.63 -5.97 -17.65
CA VAL A 9 -41.93 -5.59 -18.20
C VAL A 9 -41.84 -4.26 -18.99
N MET A 10 -40.87 -3.40 -18.71
CA MET A 10 -40.65 -2.16 -19.49
C MET A 10 -39.84 -2.40 -20.77
N VAL A 11 -38.99 -3.45 -20.82
CA VAL A 11 -38.29 -3.85 -22.06
C VAL A 11 -39.16 -4.71 -22.98
N GLY A 12 -40.18 -5.40 -22.46
CA GLY A 12 -41.10 -6.21 -23.27
C GLY A 12 -42.17 -5.43 -24.07
N ALA A 13 -42.32 -4.12 -23.81
CA ALA A 13 -43.30 -3.28 -24.55
C ALA A 13 -42.73 -2.62 -25.81
N LEU A 14 -41.48 -2.87 -26.15
CA LEU A 14 -40.77 -2.30 -27.31
C LEU A 14 -40.59 -3.28 -28.48
N ILE A 15 -41.16 -4.48 -28.43
CA ILE A 15 -41.08 -5.49 -29.51
C ILE A 15 -42.51 -5.91 -30.00
N ALA A 16 -43.37 -4.96 -30.25
CA ALA A 16 -44.54 -5.21 -31.05
C ALA A 16 -44.61 -4.15 -32.16
N TRP A 17 -43.93 -4.43 -33.26
CA TRP A 17 -44.11 -3.67 -34.51
C TRP A 17 -45.34 -4.19 -35.22
N PRO A 18 -46.38 -3.39 -35.49
CA PRO A 18 -47.39 -3.72 -36.46
C PRO A 18 -46.80 -3.52 -37.85
N ALA A 19 -47.11 -4.48 -38.75
CA ALA A 19 -46.86 -4.39 -40.17
C ALA A 19 -47.50 -3.13 -40.78
N LEU A 20 -46.70 -2.41 -41.58
CA LEU A 20 -47.04 -1.56 -42.71
C LEU A 20 -48.36 -0.74 -42.65
N GLY A 21 -48.19 0.54 -42.46
CA GLY A 21 -49.18 1.57 -42.72
C GLY A 21 -48.68 2.97 -42.39
N THR A 22 -48.30 3.74 -43.43
CA THR A 22 -48.05 5.19 -43.44
C THR A 22 -47.00 5.72 -42.43
N ALA A 23 -45.93 6.34 -42.95
CA ALA A 23 -44.86 6.98 -42.20
C ALA A 23 -45.36 8.10 -41.28
N ALA A 24 -45.84 7.71 -40.10
CA ALA A 24 -45.75 8.53 -38.93
C ALA A 24 -44.35 8.32 -38.38
N THR A 25 -43.52 9.36 -38.37
CA THR A 25 -42.24 9.42 -37.67
C THR A 25 -42.46 8.97 -36.21
N VAL A 26 -42.18 7.71 -35.94
CA VAL A 26 -42.15 7.20 -34.55
C VAL A 26 -40.95 7.85 -33.91
N MET A 27 -41.19 8.91 -33.15
CA MET A 27 -40.18 9.52 -32.34
C MET A 27 -39.53 8.47 -31.45
N PRO A 28 -38.22 8.41 -31.38
CA PRO A 28 -37.51 7.50 -30.45
C PRO A 28 -38.06 7.70 -29.04
N ALA A 29 -37.98 6.65 -28.20
CA ALA A 29 -38.44 6.73 -26.82
C ALA A 29 -37.85 8.00 -26.14
N THR A 30 -38.71 8.74 -25.46
CA THR A 30 -38.38 10.00 -24.78
C THR A 30 -37.08 9.87 -24.00
N PRO A 31 -36.05 10.69 -24.28
CA PRO A 31 -34.81 10.65 -23.47
C PRO A 31 -35.18 10.86 -21.98
N PRO A 32 -34.65 10.07 -21.06
CA PRO A 32 -34.96 10.24 -19.65
C PRO A 32 -34.50 11.62 -19.18
N PRO A 33 -35.10 12.17 -18.11
CA PRO A 33 -34.64 13.43 -17.52
C PRO A 33 -33.16 13.35 -17.12
N PRO A 34 -32.45 14.50 -17.06
CA PRO A 34 -31.05 14.51 -16.74
C PRO A 34 -30.77 13.82 -15.40
N ASP A 35 -29.80 12.91 -15.37
CA ASP A 35 -29.33 12.28 -14.15
C ASP A 35 -28.46 13.27 -13.36
N LEU A 36 -29.02 13.78 -12.27
CA LEU A 36 -28.37 14.77 -11.40
C LEU A 36 -27.45 14.15 -10.36
N SER A 37 -27.48 12.83 -10.19
CA SER A 37 -26.66 12.14 -9.19
C SER A 37 -25.16 12.36 -9.40
N ALA A 38 -24.75 12.46 -10.67
CA ALA A 38 -23.36 12.70 -11.03
C ALA A 38 -22.87 14.13 -10.72
N LEU A 39 -23.80 15.12 -10.67
CA LEU A 39 -23.44 16.52 -10.43
C LEU A 39 -23.17 16.84 -8.97
N VAL A 40 -23.64 16.03 -8.04
CA VAL A 40 -23.36 16.24 -6.62
C VAL A 40 -21.99 15.62 -6.30
N PRO A 41 -20.93 16.45 -6.11
CA PRO A 41 -19.62 15.93 -5.81
C PRO A 41 -19.61 15.30 -4.41
N PHE A 42 -18.82 14.26 -4.24
CA PHE A 42 -18.54 13.73 -2.92
C PHE A 42 -17.85 14.80 -2.07
N ALA A 43 -18.13 14.78 -0.76
CA ALA A 43 -17.46 15.64 0.19
C ALA A 43 -16.05 15.11 0.43
N GLU A 44 -15.05 15.93 0.21
CA GLU A 44 -13.67 15.63 0.59
C GLU A 44 -13.42 16.18 1.98
N ALA A 45 -12.99 15.31 2.90
CA ALA A 45 -12.60 15.73 4.22
C ALA A 45 -11.28 16.50 4.13
N PRO A 46 -11.11 17.66 4.77
CA PRO A 46 -9.87 18.43 4.76
C PRO A 46 -8.83 17.74 5.64
N ILE A 47 -8.32 16.59 5.20
CA ILE A 47 -7.32 15.79 5.88
C ILE A 47 -5.96 16.10 5.28
N GLU A 48 -5.07 16.62 6.13
CA GLU A 48 -3.68 16.84 5.77
C GLU A 48 -2.82 15.68 6.27
N LYS A 49 -1.72 15.42 5.57
CA LYS A 49 -0.74 14.45 6.06
C LYS A 49 -0.24 14.88 7.43
N PRO A 50 -0.45 14.05 8.48
CA PRO A 50 0.11 14.35 9.78
C PRO A 50 1.64 14.32 9.72
N THR A 51 2.28 15.28 10.40
CA THR A 51 3.72 15.23 10.61
C THR A 51 4.05 13.98 11.43
N ILE A 52 4.91 13.14 10.90
CA ILE A 52 5.37 11.95 11.60
C ILE A 52 6.39 12.38 12.66
N ALA A 53 6.08 12.11 13.92
CA ALA A 53 7.02 12.35 15.00
C ALA A 53 8.20 11.38 14.88
N ILE A 54 9.38 11.93 14.69
CA ILE A 54 10.63 11.15 14.68
C ILE A 54 11.02 10.91 16.15
N PRO A 55 11.20 9.66 16.57
CA PRO A 55 11.58 9.35 17.93
C PRO A 55 12.96 9.93 18.26
N ASP A 56 13.06 10.54 19.44
CA ASP A 56 14.35 10.99 19.96
C ASP A 56 15.20 9.75 20.29
N LEU A 57 16.44 9.77 19.82
CA LEU A 57 17.39 8.71 20.10
C LEU A 57 18.24 9.10 21.30
N PRO A 58 18.58 8.14 22.18
CA PRO A 58 19.53 8.39 23.24
C PRO A 58 20.90 8.76 22.65
N LEU A 59 21.59 9.66 23.30
CA LEU A 59 22.97 10.00 22.91
C LEU A 59 23.84 8.74 22.86
N PRO A 60 24.75 8.64 21.89
CA PRO A 60 25.65 7.51 21.80
C PRO A 60 26.52 7.38 23.04
N PRO A 61 27.02 6.18 23.37
CA PRO A 61 27.92 6.01 24.48
C PRO A 61 29.13 6.94 24.33
N SER A 62 29.58 7.51 25.46
CA SER A 62 30.73 8.40 25.49
C SER A 62 31.99 7.60 25.27
N PRO A 63 32.87 7.99 24.34
CA PRO A 63 34.21 7.41 24.23
C PRO A 63 35.13 7.88 25.35
N ALA A 64 34.74 8.89 26.14
CA ALA A 64 35.39 9.35 27.33
C ALA A 64 34.79 8.64 28.55
N ASP A 65 34.93 7.32 28.58
CA ASP A 65 34.50 6.58 29.77
C ASP A 65 35.29 7.01 30.98
N MET A 66 34.57 7.17 32.09
CA MET A 66 35.29 7.31 33.37
C MET A 66 36.20 6.09 33.54
N PRO A 67 37.48 6.29 33.88
CA PRO A 67 38.30 5.17 34.26
C PRO A 67 37.54 4.34 35.28
N ALA A 68 37.47 3.03 35.07
CA ALA A 68 36.75 2.15 35.97
C ALA A 68 37.20 2.38 37.40
N LEU A 69 36.27 2.46 38.34
CA LEU A 69 36.61 2.48 39.74
C LEU A 69 37.60 1.33 39.98
N PRO A 70 38.78 1.57 40.53
CA PRO A 70 39.79 0.52 40.76
C PRO A 70 39.14 -0.68 41.44
N LEU A 71 39.53 -1.88 41.05
CA LEU A 71 39.14 -3.06 41.77
C LEU A 71 39.48 -2.90 43.22
N ALA A 72 38.63 -3.32 44.11
CA ALA A 72 38.95 -3.37 45.51
C ALA A 72 40.22 -4.25 45.69
N PRO A 73 41.21 -3.79 46.44
CA PRO A 73 42.44 -4.55 46.64
C PRO A 73 42.10 -5.90 47.29
N ILE A 74 42.45 -6.99 46.61
CA ILE A 74 42.28 -8.32 47.16
C ILE A 74 43.40 -8.53 48.18
N VAL A 75 43.09 -8.28 49.45
CA VAL A 75 43.99 -8.61 50.55
C VAL A 75 43.66 -10.00 51.01
N ALA A 76 44.50 -10.98 50.60
CA ALA A 76 44.36 -12.33 51.10
C ALA A 76 44.63 -12.32 52.62
N PRO A 77 43.73 -12.88 53.44
CA PRO A 77 43.84 -12.80 54.89
C PRO A 77 45.05 -13.60 55.37
N VAL A 78 46.11 -12.92 55.81
CA VAL A 78 47.34 -13.54 56.25
C VAL A 78 47.18 -14.23 57.63
N ALA A 79 46.37 -13.60 58.48
CA ALA A 79 46.18 -14.10 59.83
C ALA A 79 44.86 -14.85 60.08
N ALA A 80 43.84 -14.62 59.22
CA ALA A 80 42.50 -15.10 59.46
C ALA A 80 42.09 -16.37 58.68
N LYS A 81 42.94 -16.82 57.71
CA LYS A 81 42.63 -18.09 57.02
C LYS A 81 42.72 -19.27 57.94
N PRO A 82 41.83 -20.25 57.84
CA PRO A 82 41.91 -21.45 58.66
C PRO A 82 43.18 -22.25 58.37
N THR A 83 43.75 -22.81 59.44
CA THR A 83 44.93 -23.72 59.41
C THR A 83 44.56 -25.02 60.10
N ALA A 84 45.29 -26.07 59.81
CA ALA A 84 45.11 -27.34 60.47
C ALA A 84 45.25 -27.18 62.01
N PRO A 85 44.46 -27.92 62.82
CA PRO A 85 44.55 -27.85 64.28
C PRO A 85 45.92 -28.22 64.74
N ILE A 86 46.44 -27.49 65.70
CA ILE A 86 47.76 -27.77 66.34
C ILE A 86 47.51 -28.62 67.57
N SER A 87 48.03 -29.83 67.58
CA SER A 87 48.00 -30.66 68.79
C SER A 87 48.93 -30.06 69.86
N GLN A 88 48.53 -30.07 71.14
CA GLN A 88 49.32 -29.55 72.21
C GLN A 88 50.74 -30.21 72.22
N THR A 89 51.75 -29.37 72.19
CA THR A 89 53.19 -29.80 72.22
C THR A 89 53.79 -29.51 73.54
N GLY A 90 54.45 -30.52 74.10
CA GLY A 90 55.16 -30.36 75.33
C GLY A 90 56.49 -29.58 75.17
N THR A 91 56.94 -28.91 76.24
CA THR A 91 58.19 -28.06 76.31
C THR A 91 59.45 -28.85 76.03
N LEU A 92 59.41 -30.14 76.01
CA LEU A 92 60.58 -31.03 75.79
C LEU A 92 60.87 -31.34 74.33
N ALA A 93 60.00 -30.87 73.39
CA ALA A 93 60.11 -31.17 71.98
C ALA A 93 61.36 -30.52 71.38
N CYS A 94 61.70 -29.24 71.79
CA CYS A 94 62.83 -28.51 71.25
C CYS A 94 64.19 -29.04 71.68
N VAL A 95 64.30 -29.68 72.84
CA VAL A 95 65.50 -30.37 73.24
C VAL A 95 65.78 -31.55 72.28
N GLY A 96 64.83 -32.34 71.94
CA GLY A 96 65.01 -33.45 70.99
C GLY A 96 65.33 -33.01 69.57
N ALA A 97 64.85 -31.81 69.12
CA ALA A 97 65.20 -31.20 67.85
C ALA A 97 66.65 -30.91 67.68
N ALA A 98 67.29 -30.41 68.75
CA ALA A 98 68.77 -30.17 68.80
C ALA A 98 69.59 -31.44 68.59
N PHE A 99 69.07 -32.61 69.05
CA PHE A 99 69.74 -33.90 68.83
C PHE A 99 69.40 -34.56 67.45
N GLY A 100 68.81 -33.82 66.54
CA GLY A 100 68.63 -34.26 65.17
C GLY A 100 67.50 -35.21 64.95
N ILE A 101 66.53 -35.38 65.85
CA ILE A 101 65.32 -36.17 65.72
C ILE A 101 64.26 -35.42 64.93
N ALA A 102 63.92 -35.92 63.74
CA ALA A 102 63.05 -35.23 62.81
C ALA A 102 61.66 -34.97 63.40
N SER A 103 61.01 -35.94 64.09
CA SER A 103 59.73 -35.83 64.78
C SER A 103 59.71 -34.75 65.86
N LYS A 104 60.85 -34.64 66.65
CA LYS A 104 60.96 -33.61 67.65
C LYS A 104 61.22 -32.23 67.05
N ALA A 105 61.89 -32.14 65.91
CA ALA A 105 62.05 -30.89 65.16
C ALA A 105 60.68 -30.41 64.62
N LEU A 106 59.80 -31.31 64.10
CA LEU A 106 58.39 -31.00 63.71
C LEU A 106 57.61 -30.48 64.92
N GLU A 107 57.60 -31.16 66.04
CA GLU A 107 56.90 -30.72 67.26
C GLU A 107 57.39 -29.31 67.74
N CYS A 108 58.68 -29.08 67.73
CA CYS A 108 59.32 -27.78 68.13
C CYS A 108 58.83 -26.66 67.13
N GLY A 109 59.00 -26.88 65.85
CA GLY A 109 58.57 -25.93 64.85
C GLY A 109 57.09 -25.58 64.91
N ARG A 110 56.19 -26.58 65.19
CA ARG A 110 54.76 -26.30 65.46
C ARG A 110 54.58 -25.45 66.74
N SER A 111 55.36 -25.70 67.77
CA SER A 111 55.31 -24.90 69.01
C SER A 111 55.71 -23.44 68.75
N HIS A 112 56.84 -23.22 68.04
CA HIS A 112 57.26 -21.85 67.66
C HIS A 112 56.18 -21.17 66.72
N TYR A 113 55.61 -21.92 65.76
CA TYR A 113 54.55 -21.39 64.94
C TYR A 113 53.34 -20.96 65.78
N ALA A 114 52.89 -21.81 66.73
CA ALA A 114 51.75 -21.49 67.60
C ALA A 114 51.97 -20.24 68.46
N LYS A 115 53.24 -19.92 68.83
CA LYS A 115 53.61 -18.75 69.58
C LYS A 115 53.83 -17.50 68.71
N GLY A 116 53.74 -17.65 67.35
CA GLY A 116 54.10 -16.56 66.45
C GLY A 116 55.55 -16.33 66.19
N GLU A 117 56.44 -17.24 66.69
CA GLU A 117 57.94 -17.20 66.54
C GLU A 117 58.27 -17.83 65.16
N TYR A 118 57.94 -17.16 64.09
CA TYR A 118 57.95 -17.74 62.72
C TYR A 118 59.38 -18.00 62.19
N ASP A 119 60.34 -17.16 62.50
CA ASP A 119 61.72 -17.37 62.04
C ASP A 119 62.35 -18.62 62.72
N ASP A 120 62.07 -18.84 63.99
CA ASP A 120 62.53 -20.04 64.71
C ASP A 120 61.73 -21.26 64.16
N ALA A 121 60.43 -21.13 63.92
CA ALA A 121 59.63 -22.20 63.33
C ALA A 121 60.21 -22.67 61.97
N VAL A 122 60.71 -21.74 61.13
CA VAL A 122 61.36 -22.09 59.86
C VAL A 122 62.57 -23.00 60.08
N GLN A 123 63.48 -22.63 61.01
CA GLN A 123 64.65 -23.42 61.23
C GLN A 123 64.31 -24.86 61.64
N ASP A 124 63.41 -24.99 62.55
CA ASP A 124 63.04 -26.33 63.07
C ASP A 124 62.31 -27.14 62.01
N LEU A 125 61.34 -26.55 61.30
CA LEU A 125 60.56 -27.20 60.27
C LEU A 125 61.40 -27.60 59.06
N GLU A 126 62.35 -26.77 58.64
CA GLU A 126 63.35 -27.14 57.65
C GLU A 126 64.25 -28.30 58.11
N ALA A 127 64.60 -28.33 59.36
CA ALA A 127 65.36 -29.45 59.92
C ALA A 127 64.48 -30.71 59.89
N ALA A 128 63.20 -30.65 60.26
CA ALA A 128 62.26 -31.74 60.15
C ALA A 128 62.14 -32.26 58.72
N VAL A 129 62.07 -31.38 57.75
CA VAL A 129 61.92 -31.73 56.29
C VAL A 129 63.21 -32.37 55.78
N ARG A 130 64.41 -31.84 56.18
CA ARG A 130 65.72 -32.40 55.75
C ARG A 130 66.01 -33.76 56.28
N ARG A 131 65.61 -34.03 57.56
CA ARG A 131 65.97 -35.25 58.30
C ARG A 131 64.89 -36.33 58.29
N GLY A 132 63.57 -35.94 57.96
CA GLY A 132 62.46 -36.85 57.94
C GLY A 132 62.58 -37.88 56.82
N LYS A 133 62.31 -39.12 57.15
CA LYS A 133 62.26 -40.26 56.19
C LYS A 133 60.81 -40.82 55.98
N GLU A 134 59.99 -40.64 57.00
CA GLU A 134 58.62 -41.10 56.97
C GLU A 134 57.71 -40.13 56.12
N ARG A 135 56.86 -40.71 55.30
CA ARG A 135 56.04 -39.96 54.37
C ARG A 135 55.08 -38.99 55.07
N ASP A 136 54.46 -39.47 56.15
CA ASP A 136 53.45 -38.66 56.88
C ASP A 136 54.12 -37.54 57.64
N LEU A 137 55.27 -37.76 58.32
CA LEU A 137 56.05 -36.74 58.95
C LEU A 137 56.55 -35.65 57.95
N LEU A 138 57.00 -36.09 56.79
CA LEU A 138 57.42 -35.14 55.72
C LEU A 138 56.21 -34.32 55.16
N THR A 139 55.07 -34.92 55.04
CA THR A 139 53.85 -34.26 54.59
C THR A 139 53.44 -33.19 55.58
N GLU A 140 53.39 -33.52 56.88
CA GLU A 140 53.05 -32.58 57.93
C GLU A 140 54.10 -31.48 58.09
N ALA A 141 55.38 -31.82 58.09
CA ALA A 141 56.48 -30.86 58.23
C ALA A 141 56.50 -29.87 57.08
N ARG A 142 56.26 -30.31 55.82
CA ARG A 142 56.15 -29.42 54.66
C ARG A 142 54.90 -28.51 54.73
N TYR A 143 53.83 -29.02 55.25
CA TYR A 143 52.60 -28.21 55.44
C TYR A 143 52.85 -27.06 56.41
N TRP A 144 53.39 -27.35 57.61
CA TRP A 144 53.65 -26.33 58.61
C TRP A 144 54.79 -25.37 58.21
N LEU A 145 55.79 -25.84 57.48
CA LEU A 145 56.83 -24.99 56.91
C LEU A 145 56.21 -24.05 55.86
N ALA A 146 55.33 -24.54 55.04
CA ALA A 146 54.60 -23.72 54.06
C ALA A 146 53.71 -22.67 54.74
N GLU A 147 52.99 -23.02 55.81
CA GLU A 147 52.19 -22.09 56.61
C GLU A 147 53.10 -21.02 57.28
N THR A 148 54.25 -21.44 57.75
CA THR A 148 55.24 -20.47 58.34
C THR A 148 55.73 -19.52 57.29
N TYR A 149 56.11 -19.98 56.09
CA TYR A 149 56.51 -19.11 54.99
C TYR A 149 55.41 -18.16 54.57
N TYR A 150 54.18 -18.63 54.57
CA TYR A 150 52.99 -17.82 54.24
C TYR A 150 52.83 -16.66 55.25
N ARG A 151 53.07 -16.93 56.56
CA ARG A 151 53.06 -15.90 57.62
C ARG A 151 54.17 -14.90 57.50
N LEU A 152 55.32 -15.32 57.01
CA LEU A 152 56.54 -14.51 56.79
C LEU A 152 56.51 -13.76 55.42
N ASP A 153 55.38 -13.79 54.71
CA ASP A 153 55.23 -13.20 53.37
C ASP A 153 56.14 -13.83 52.29
N LYS A 154 56.71 -14.97 52.53
CA LYS A 154 57.54 -15.73 51.59
C LYS A 154 56.65 -16.60 50.71
N VAL A 155 55.76 -15.95 49.96
CA VAL A 155 54.61 -16.58 49.27
C VAL A 155 54.97 -17.66 48.25
N LYS A 156 56.06 -17.44 47.47
CA LYS A 156 56.54 -18.44 46.49
C LYS A 156 56.97 -19.74 47.16
N GLN A 157 57.77 -19.63 48.25
CA GLN A 157 58.25 -20.80 49.03
C GLN A 157 57.07 -21.54 49.66
N ALA A 158 56.13 -20.80 50.18
CA ALA A 158 54.84 -21.39 50.69
C ALA A 158 54.09 -22.16 49.63
N ASP A 159 53.93 -21.54 48.44
CA ASP A 159 53.20 -22.14 47.31
C ASP A 159 53.85 -23.44 46.82
N ASP A 160 55.17 -23.45 46.68
CA ASP A 160 55.90 -24.61 46.21
C ASP A 160 55.68 -25.81 47.15
N LEU A 161 55.72 -25.57 48.47
CA LEU A 161 55.50 -26.59 49.47
C LEU A 161 54.05 -27.01 49.55
N PHE A 162 53.10 -26.11 49.59
CA PHE A 162 51.67 -26.45 49.56
C PHE A 162 51.31 -27.31 48.34
N ARG A 163 51.77 -26.99 47.16
CA ARG A 163 51.57 -27.77 45.96
C ARG A 163 52.19 -29.14 45.98
N GLN A 164 53.36 -29.29 46.65
CA GLN A 164 53.96 -30.61 46.86
C GLN A 164 53.09 -31.48 47.77
N VAL A 165 52.62 -30.92 48.87
CA VAL A 165 51.73 -31.63 49.80
C VAL A 165 50.35 -31.91 49.17
N ALA A 166 49.77 -30.98 48.45
CA ALA A 166 48.49 -31.11 47.80
C ALA A 166 48.41 -32.20 46.71
N ARG A 167 49.56 -32.70 46.21
CA ARG A 167 49.61 -33.86 45.29
C ARG A 167 49.44 -35.21 45.99
N GLY A 168 49.33 -35.21 47.31
CA GLY A 168 49.11 -36.42 48.10
C GLY A 168 47.71 -36.98 47.98
N PRO A 169 47.40 -38.12 48.64
CA PRO A 169 46.03 -38.67 48.64
C PRO A 169 45.04 -37.68 49.25
N LYS A 170 43.92 -37.49 48.67
CA LYS A 170 42.85 -36.54 49.13
C LYS A 170 42.27 -36.93 50.49
N THR A 171 42.54 -38.12 50.95
CA THR A 171 42.15 -38.69 52.29
C THR A 171 43.09 -38.33 53.42
N ALA A 172 44.26 -37.73 53.10
CA ALA A 172 45.22 -37.30 54.12
C ALA A 172 44.90 -35.89 54.57
N ASP A 173 44.79 -35.62 55.86
CA ASP A 173 44.41 -34.35 56.46
C ASP A 173 45.17 -33.14 55.91
N PHE A 174 46.47 -33.18 55.88
CA PHE A 174 47.32 -32.07 55.41
C PHE A 174 47.24 -31.83 53.90
N THR A 175 46.82 -32.83 53.10
CA THR A 175 46.62 -32.64 51.64
C THR A 175 45.50 -31.68 51.37
N VAL A 176 44.38 -31.80 52.08
CA VAL A 176 43.22 -30.90 51.92
C VAL A 176 43.53 -29.49 52.37
N TRP A 177 44.20 -29.34 53.54
CA TRP A 177 44.66 -28.05 54.05
C TRP A 177 45.67 -27.39 53.11
N SER A 178 46.62 -28.15 52.55
CA SER A 178 47.58 -27.64 51.56
C SER A 178 46.93 -27.20 50.26
N LEU A 179 45.99 -27.97 49.77
CA LEU A 179 45.21 -27.61 48.58
C LEU A 179 44.46 -26.28 48.77
N HIS A 180 43.77 -26.11 49.91
CA HIS A 180 43.12 -24.87 50.29
C HIS A 180 44.14 -23.70 50.38
N SER A 181 45.23 -23.89 51.09
CA SER A 181 46.27 -22.85 51.20
C SER A 181 46.97 -22.54 49.88
N SER A 182 47.10 -23.53 48.96
CA SER A 182 47.57 -23.31 47.61
C SER A 182 46.65 -22.40 46.79
N GLY A 183 45.33 -22.42 47.01
CA GLY A 183 44.40 -21.45 46.41
C GLY A 183 44.70 -20.02 46.89
N TRP A 184 44.98 -19.84 48.19
CA TRP A 184 45.32 -18.53 48.76
C TRP A 184 46.69 -18.02 48.33
N THR A 185 47.71 -18.91 48.20
CA THR A 185 49.01 -18.51 47.62
C THR A 185 48.86 -18.12 46.18
N ALA A 186 48.02 -18.80 45.38
CA ALA A 186 47.74 -18.46 44.01
C ALA A 186 47.16 -17.04 43.90
N LEU A 187 46.20 -16.68 44.77
CA LEU A 187 45.62 -15.32 44.81
C LEU A 187 46.71 -14.26 45.11
N ARG A 188 47.60 -14.53 46.09
CA ARG A 188 48.70 -13.61 46.44
C ARG A 188 49.78 -13.50 45.36
N LEU A 189 49.95 -14.55 44.57
CA LEU A 189 50.86 -14.57 43.41
C LEU A 189 50.19 -13.99 42.14
N ASN A 190 48.98 -13.47 42.24
CA ASN A 190 48.19 -12.93 41.14
C ASN A 190 47.84 -13.97 40.04
N ASP A 191 47.85 -15.27 40.41
CA ASP A 191 47.44 -16.35 39.50
C ASP A 191 45.99 -16.70 39.75
N MET A 192 45.08 -15.82 39.23
CA MET A 192 43.64 -15.90 39.48
C MET A 192 43.01 -17.11 38.86
N THR A 193 43.51 -17.58 37.72
CA THR A 193 43.02 -18.78 37.04
C THR A 193 43.26 -20.03 37.89
N ARG A 194 44.50 -20.16 38.37
CA ARG A 194 44.83 -21.29 39.25
C ARG A 194 44.13 -21.21 40.61
N ALA A 195 43.97 -20.02 41.18
CA ALA A 195 43.18 -19.80 42.39
C ALA A 195 41.76 -20.30 42.22
N ARG A 196 41.05 -19.86 41.12
CA ARG A 196 39.70 -20.33 40.76
C ARG A 196 39.63 -21.86 40.68
N ASP A 197 40.53 -22.47 39.89
CA ASP A 197 40.51 -23.91 39.64
C ASP A 197 40.79 -24.71 40.91
N THR A 198 41.64 -24.17 41.79
CA THR A 198 41.94 -24.78 43.08
C THR A 198 40.74 -24.68 44.02
N PHE A 199 40.16 -23.52 44.21
CA PHE A 199 39.01 -23.34 45.10
C PHE A 199 37.75 -24.03 44.61
N ALA A 200 37.54 -24.15 43.29
CA ALA A 200 36.41 -24.90 42.74
C ALA A 200 36.36 -26.35 43.16
N GLN A 201 37.45 -26.95 43.63
CA GLN A 201 37.52 -28.35 44.14
C GLN A 201 36.90 -28.48 45.52
N PHE A 202 36.57 -27.41 46.23
CA PHE A 202 36.00 -27.39 47.59
C PHE A 202 34.48 -27.18 47.60
N GLN A 203 33.75 -27.58 46.56
CA GLN A 203 32.28 -27.38 46.50
C GLN A 203 31.51 -28.17 47.58
N SER A 204 32.13 -29.20 48.19
CA SER A 204 31.53 -30.02 49.26
C SER A 204 32.62 -30.58 50.20
N ALA A 205 33.57 -29.71 50.63
CA ALA A 205 34.68 -30.14 51.43
C ALA A 205 34.35 -30.21 52.93
N THR A 206 34.98 -31.15 53.62
CA THR A 206 34.98 -31.22 55.08
C THR A 206 36.40 -30.89 55.56
N PRO A 207 36.57 -30.02 56.55
CA PRO A 207 35.53 -29.38 57.37
C PRO A 207 34.82 -28.19 56.66
N ALA A 208 33.59 -27.91 57.10
CA ALA A 208 32.76 -26.83 56.50
C ALA A 208 33.41 -25.43 56.52
N GLU A 209 34.34 -25.20 57.47
CA GLU A 209 35.08 -23.96 57.54
C GLU A 209 35.96 -23.78 56.28
N LEU A 210 36.63 -24.80 55.78
CA LEU A 210 37.41 -24.75 54.55
C LEU A 210 36.56 -24.49 53.33
N GLU A 211 35.38 -25.10 53.30
CA GLU A 211 34.43 -24.84 52.19
C GLU A 211 34.02 -23.37 52.15
N ALA A 212 33.66 -22.78 53.28
CA ALA A 212 33.30 -21.35 53.36
C ALA A 212 34.43 -20.43 52.87
N TRP A 213 35.65 -20.67 53.36
CA TRP A 213 36.83 -19.92 52.97
C TRP A 213 37.23 -20.14 51.49
N ALA A 214 37.12 -21.39 50.99
CA ALA A 214 37.35 -21.69 49.58
C ALA A 214 36.33 -21.05 48.67
N ARG A 215 35.03 -21.03 49.01
CA ARG A 215 33.98 -20.31 48.30
C ARG A 215 34.27 -18.80 48.27
N HIS A 216 34.71 -18.23 49.38
CA HIS A 216 35.14 -16.85 49.43
C HIS A 216 36.32 -16.58 48.49
N GLY A 217 37.34 -17.44 48.52
CA GLY A 217 38.49 -17.38 47.61
C GLY A 217 38.12 -17.56 46.15
N LEU A 218 37.16 -18.46 45.86
CA LEU A 218 36.60 -18.65 44.53
C LEU A 218 35.89 -17.39 44.02
N GLY A 219 35.07 -16.73 44.86
CA GLY A 219 34.46 -15.44 44.55
C GLY A 219 35.49 -14.37 44.22
N LEU A 220 36.57 -14.26 45.03
CA LEU A 220 37.67 -13.31 44.77
C LEU A 220 38.36 -13.59 43.43
N ALA A 221 38.60 -14.86 43.11
CA ALA A 221 39.21 -15.26 41.85
C ALA A 221 38.33 -14.93 40.65
N HIS A 222 37.02 -15.23 40.72
CA HIS A 222 36.06 -14.83 39.69
C HIS A 222 35.98 -13.32 39.51
N TYR A 223 35.91 -12.58 40.62
CA TYR A 223 35.90 -11.12 40.60
C TYR A 223 37.13 -10.54 39.90
N ALA A 224 38.33 -11.00 40.27
CA ALA A 224 39.57 -10.58 39.66
C ALA A 224 39.68 -10.92 38.16
N LEU A 225 39.05 -12.01 37.72
CA LEU A 225 38.96 -12.41 36.33
C LEU A 225 37.84 -11.67 35.54
N GLY A 226 37.15 -10.72 36.17
CA GLY A 226 36.04 -9.99 35.54
C GLY A 226 34.73 -10.83 35.38
N ARG A 227 34.66 -12.02 35.97
CA ARG A 227 33.47 -12.90 35.94
C ARG A 227 32.53 -12.54 37.09
N HIS A 228 31.90 -11.37 36.97
CA HIS A 228 31.16 -10.80 38.09
C HIS A 228 29.92 -11.60 38.47
N ASP A 229 29.23 -12.20 37.51
CA ASP A 229 28.05 -13.04 37.76
C ASP A 229 28.43 -14.34 38.50
N ASP A 230 29.57 -14.96 38.12
CA ASP A 230 30.09 -16.13 38.82
C ASP A 230 30.51 -15.79 40.27
N ALA A 231 31.09 -14.59 40.43
CA ALA A 231 31.45 -14.10 41.77
C ALA A 231 30.20 -13.85 42.63
N VAL A 232 29.16 -13.23 42.06
CA VAL A 232 27.85 -13.05 42.72
C VAL A 232 27.26 -14.40 43.13
N ALA A 233 27.32 -15.40 42.27
CA ALA A 233 26.79 -16.75 42.56
C ALA A 233 27.56 -17.37 43.75
N ALA A 234 28.89 -17.29 43.74
CA ALA A 234 29.73 -17.86 44.81
C ALA A 234 29.44 -17.21 46.17
N TRP A 235 29.36 -15.87 46.21
CA TRP A 235 29.09 -15.18 47.47
C TRP A 235 27.64 -15.20 47.89
N THR A 236 26.70 -15.26 47.00
CA THR A 236 25.29 -15.38 47.34
C THR A 236 25.05 -16.76 48.04
N ALA A 237 25.65 -17.81 47.48
CA ALA A 237 25.58 -19.14 48.12
C ALA A 237 26.23 -19.16 49.51
N LEU A 238 27.28 -18.36 49.72
CA LEU A 238 27.98 -18.29 50.99
C LEU A 238 27.28 -17.38 52.03
N ALA A 239 26.69 -16.28 51.58
CA ALA A 239 26.12 -15.24 52.45
C ALA A 239 25.12 -15.74 53.50
N ALA A 240 24.34 -16.77 53.17
CA ALA A 240 23.31 -17.38 54.06
C ALA A 240 23.93 -18.17 55.23
N HIS A 241 25.18 -18.65 55.09
CA HIS A 241 25.84 -19.57 56.02
C HIS A 241 27.29 -19.17 56.32
N ALA A 242 27.68 -17.92 56.05
CA ALA A 242 29.01 -17.43 56.24
C ALA A 242 29.40 -17.48 57.75
N PRO A 243 30.55 -18.06 58.07
CA PRO A 243 31.11 -17.90 59.41
C PRO A 243 31.20 -16.43 59.84
N ALA A 244 31.02 -16.19 61.15
CA ALA A 244 31.07 -14.81 61.66
C ALA A 244 32.40 -14.07 61.28
N SER A 245 33.48 -14.79 61.15
CA SER A 245 34.78 -14.27 60.71
C SER A 245 34.78 -13.80 59.24
N LEU A 246 33.90 -14.31 58.39
CA LEU A 246 33.80 -14.00 56.95
C LEU A 246 32.59 -13.18 56.59
N ALA A 247 31.58 -13.15 57.44
CA ALA A 247 30.27 -12.59 57.04
C ALA A 247 30.33 -11.14 56.53
N ARG A 248 31.20 -10.34 57.13
CA ARG A 248 31.38 -8.93 56.70
C ARG A 248 32.18 -8.80 55.40
N ASP A 249 33.26 -9.60 55.24
CA ASP A 249 34.00 -9.62 53.98
C ASP A 249 33.09 -10.06 52.83
N VAL A 250 32.28 -11.11 53.05
CA VAL A 250 31.30 -11.60 52.08
C VAL A 250 30.29 -10.51 51.72
N ALA A 251 29.74 -9.77 52.69
CA ALA A 251 28.81 -8.67 52.42
C ALA A 251 29.44 -7.58 51.57
N PHE A 252 30.68 -7.21 51.84
CA PHE A 252 31.42 -6.22 51.04
C PHE A 252 31.61 -6.71 49.58
N TRP A 253 32.18 -7.91 49.43
CA TRP A 253 32.55 -8.44 48.13
C TRP A 253 31.31 -8.83 47.30
N LEU A 254 30.27 -9.33 47.93
CA LEU A 254 29.00 -9.53 47.26
C LEU A 254 28.40 -8.24 46.76
N GLY A 255 28.39 -7.19 47.58
CA GLY A 255 27.90 -5.88 47.18
C GLY A 255 28.69 -5.29 46.02
N GLU A 256 30.04 -5.39 46.06
CA GLU A 256 30.90 -4.94 44.98
C GLU A 256 30.65 -5.73 43.66
N ALA A 257 30.59 -7.07 43.75
CA ALA A 257 30.32 -7.90 42.57
C ALA A 257 28.94 -7.64 41.98
N LEU A 258 27.91 -7.49 42.81
CA LEU A 258 26.55 -7.12 42.37
C LEU A 258 26.54 -5.79 41.60
N GLY A 259 27.25 -4.79 42.14
CA GLY A 259 27.39 -3.50 41.46
C GLY A 259 28.06 -3.63 40.10
N ARG A 260 29.11 -4.42 39.99
CA ARG A 260 29.81 -4.71 38.72
C ARG A 260 28.97 -5.51 37.72
N ALA A 261 28.08 -6.36 38.23
CA ALA A 261 27.13 -7.11 37.45
C ALA A 261 25.85 -6.30 37.07
N GLY A 262 25.81 -4.99 37.41
CA GLY A 262 24.67 -4.13 37.10
C GLY A 262 23.47 -4.30 38.02
N GLN A 263 23.57 -5.10 39.10
CA GLN A 263 22.47 -5.39 40.03
C GLN A 263 22.48 -4.37 41.20
N TYR A 264 22.27 -3.09 40.85
CA TYR A 264 22.56 -1.96 41.77
C TYR A 264 21.73 -1.99 43.05
N ASP A 265 20.43 -2.23 43.02
CA ASP A 265 19.60 -2.23 44.23
C ASP A 265 20.06 -3.28 45.25
N ARG A 266 20.42 -4.47 44.76
CA ARG A 266 20.99 -5.54 45.61
C ARG A 266 22.37 -5.17 46.14
N SER A 267 23.22 -4.55 45.30
CA SER A 267 24.53 -4.03 45.70
C SER A 267 24.42 -3.00 46.82
N ILE A 268 23.55 -2.00 46.64
CA ILE A 268 23.30 -0.95 47.60
C ILE A 268 22.84 -1.55 48.96
N ALA A 269 21.93 -2.51 48.93
CA ALA A 269 21.47 -3.19 50.13
C ALA A 269 22.59 -3.89 50.90
N ALA A 270 23.41 -4.68 50.17
CA ALA A 270 24.55 -5.41 50.75
C ALA A 270 25.61 -4.45 51.32
N LEU A 271 26.01 -3.42 50.58
CA LEU A 271 27.02 -2.43 51.03
C LEU A 271 26.49 -1.57 52.16
N THR A 272 25.20 -1.20 52.16
CA THR A 272 24.60 -0.48 53.29
C THR A 272 24.68 -1.30 54.58
N GLN A 273 24.37 -2.58 54.49
CA GLN A 273 24.53 -3.50 55.64
C GLN A 273 25.97 -3.59 56.08
N PHE A 274 26.91 -3.69 55.13
CA PHE A 274 28.33 -3.73 55.44
C PHE A 274 28.82 -2.46 56.17
N VAL A 275 28.45 -1.26 55.63
CA VAL A 275 28.90 0.04 56.20
C VAL A 275 28.33 0.26 57.60
N ARG A 276 27.13 -0.18 57.89
CA ARG A 276 26.49 -0.11 59.21
C ARG A 276 27.12 -1.02 60.24
N GLY A 277 27.87 -2.03 59.85
CA GLY A 277 28.44 -3.06 60.69
C GLY A 277 29.60 -2.61 61.60
N GLY A 278 30.02 -1.33 61.58
CA GLY A 278 31.09 -0.78 62.42
C GLY A 278 32.50 -0.86 61.81
N PRO A 279 33.57 -0.74 62.57
CA PRO A 279 34.92 -0.68 62.05
C PRO A 279 35.31 -1.91 61.24
N HIS A 280 35.98 -1.68 60.12
CA HIS A 280 36.46 -2.77 59.21
C HIS A 280 37.57 -2.18 58.32
N PRO A 281 38.63 -2.94 57.95
CA PRO A 281 39.69 -2.47 57.07
C PRO A 281 39.21 -1.96 55.71
N LEU A 282 38.08 -2.50 55.18
CA LEU A 282 37.48 -2.11 53.93
C LEU A 282 36.33 -1.11 54.06
N LEU A 283 36.16 -0.49 55.26
CA LEU A 283 34.99 0.37 55.54
C LEU A 283 34.92 1.58 54.57
N ASP A 284 36.06 2.27 54.34
CA ASP A 284 36.07 3.40 53.43
C ASP A 284 35.91 2.97 51.97
N SER A 285 36.51 1.84 51.55
CA SER A 285 36.23 1.22 50.24
C SER A 285 34.77 0.87 50.10
N GLY A 286 34.13 0.39 51.19
CA GLY A 286 32.70 0.11 51.19
C GLY A 286 31.85 1.37 50.99
N ARG A 287 32.23 2.50 51.64
CA ARG A 287 31.58 3.78 51.45
C ARG A 287 31.73 4.32 50.02
N ALA A 288 32.93 4.22 49.45
CA ALA A 288 33.20 4.60 48.05
C ALA A 288 32.34 3.80 47.09
N ARG A 289 32.29 2.50 47.26
CA ARG A 289 31.50 1.59 46.41
C ARG A 289 30.00 1.81 46.56
N LEU A 290 29.52 1.95 47.78
CA LEU A 290 28.12 2.28 48.03
C LEU A 290 27.77 3.58 47.30
N GLY A 291 28.61 4.61 47.35
CA GLY A 291 28.39 5.86 46.59
C GLY A 291 28.33 5.63 45.08
N TRP A 292 29.30 4.87 44.53
CA TRP A 292 29.35 4.61 43.10
C TRP A 292 28.19 3.76 42.58
N TRP A 293 27.81 2.70 43.31
CA TRP A 293 26.71 1.84 42.89
C TRP A 293 25.33 2.50 43.10
N SER A 294 25.24 3.36 44.13
CA SER A 294 24.07 4.22 44.29
C SER A 294 23.96 5.24 43.15
N LEU A 295 25.08 5.80 42.69
CA LEU A 295 25.12 6.70 41.54
C LEU A 295 24.70 5.95 40.25
N ALA A 296 25.21 4.76 40.02
CA ALA A 296 24.88 3.93 38.88
C ALA A 296 23.42 3.46 38.88
N GLY A 297 22.84 3.27 40.07
CA GLY A 297 21.42 2.97 40.26
C GLY A 297 20.52 4.21 40.38
N GLU A 298 21.04 5.41 40.04
CA GLU A 298 20.33 6.69 40.07
C GLU A 298 19.77 7.08 41.44
N LYS A 299 20.29 6.50 42.51
CA LYS A 299 19.97 6.83 43.89
C LYS A 299 20.90 7.99 44.36
N TYR A 300 20.66 9.19 43.84
CA TYR A 300 21.53 10.34 44.06
C TYR A 300 21.69 10.74 45.52
N PRO A 301 20.61 10.83 46.34
CA PRO A 301 20.73 11.18 47.75
C PRO A 301 21.62 10.21 48.54
N GLU A 302 21.43 8.91 48.32
CA GLU A 302 22.23 7.84 48.97
C GLU A 302 23.70 7.91 48.50
N SER A 303 23.93 8.17 47.23
CA SER A 303 25.22 8.35 46.64
C SER A 303 26.00 9.52 47.28
N VAL A 304 25.32 10.68 47.37
CA VAL A 304 25.90 11.89 48.03
C VAL A 304 26.23 11.61 49.50
N ALA A 305 25.34 10.97 50.24
CA ALA A 305 25.57 10.62 51.64
C ALA A 305 26.75 9.67 51.81
N ALA A 306 26.87 8.62 50.98
CA ALA A 306 27.97 7.66 51.03
C ALA A 306 29.32 8.32 50.71
N PHE A 307 29.39 9.14 49.67
CA PHE A 307 30.64 9.85 49.30
C PHE A 307 31.05 10.89 50.35
N ARG A 308 30.11 11.65 50.90
CA ARG A 308 30.37 12.57 52.01
C ARG A 308 30.90 11.80 53.23
N SER A 309 30.31 10.65 53.55
CA SER A 309 30.77 9.80 54.65
C SER A 309 32.21 9.29 54.46
N TYR A 310 32.63 9.03 53.22
CA TYR A 310 34.00 8.70 52.87
C TYR A 310 34.92 9.91 53.10
N LEU A 311 34.54 11.09 52.56
CA LEU A 311 35.39 12.31 52.60
C LEU A 311 35.58 12.86 54.02
N THR A 312 34.63 12.62 54.94
CA THR A 312 34.69 13.00 56.33
C THR A 312 35.37 11.95 57.22
N SER A 313 35.69 10.76 56.68
CA SER A 313 36.42 9.73 57.42
C SER A 313 37.86 10.13 57.68
N PRO A 314 38.41 9.89 58.88
CA PRO A 314 39.86 10.12 59.19
C PRO A 314 40.77 9.38 58.22
N THR A 315 40.34 8.22 57.69
CA THR A 315 41.08 7.37 56.77
C THR A 315 40.66 7.56 55.28
N GLY A 316 39.77 8.51 55.03
CA GLY A 316 39.21 8.80 53.67
C GLY A 316 40.21 9.54 52.73
N ASN A 317 41.49 9.34 52.88
CA ASN A 317 42.56 9.87 52.01
C ASN A 317 43.19 8.78 51.16
N GLY A 318 42.58 7.63 51.03
CA GLY A 318 43.07 6.50 50.25
C GLY A 318 43.09 6.75 48.72
N PRO A 319 43.62 5.80 47.93
CA PRO A 319 43.76 5.92 46.48
C PRO A 319 42.45 6.09 45.76
N GLU A 320 41.34 5.79 46.39
CA GLU A 320 39.96 5.94 45.84
C GLU A 320 39.42 7.38 45.91
N ARG A 321 40.03 8.27 46.68
CA ARG A 321 39.56 9.64 46.91
C ARG A 321 39.25 10.43 45.63
N PRO A 322 40.10 10.41 44.57
CA PRO A 322 39.76 11.10 43.33
C PRO A 322 38.48 10.62 42.68
N TRP A 323 38.20 9.29 42.74
CA TRP A 323 36.95 8.72 42.25
C TRP A 323 35.74 9.12 43.09
N VAL A 324 35.93 9.18 44.41
CA VAL A 324 34.88 9.64 45.33
C VAL A 324 34.52 11.11 45.09
N GLU A 325 35.54 11.98 44.92
CA GLU A 325 35.33 13.39 44.57
C GLU A 325 34.66 13.54 43.24
N ALA A 326 35.01 12.77 42.22
CA ALA A 326 34.39 12.74 40.92
C ALA A 326 32.96 12.18 40.98
N GLY A 327 32.75 11.07 41.70
CA GLY A 327 31.43 10.48 41.90
C GLY A 327 30.48 11.40 42.65
N LEU A 328 30.96 12.12 43.65
CA LEU A 328 30.15 13.13 44.38
C LEU A 328 29.76 14.28 43.46
N ALA A 329 30.68 14.78 42.64
CA ALA A 329 30.34 15.79 41.63
C ALA A 329 29.21 15.29 40.68
N LEU A 330 29.31 14.08 40.20
CA LEU A 330 28.26 13.47 39.35
C LEU A 330 26.91 13.30 40.08
N ALA A 331 26.95 12.88 41.34
CA ALA A 331 25.75 12.68 42.17
C ALA A 331 25.05 14.00 42.53
N LEU A 332 25.76 15.08 42.60
CA LEU A 332 25.24 16.41 42.87
C LEU A 332 24.62 17.08 41.65
N LEU A 333 24.96 16.64 40.41
CA LEU A 333 24.52 17.27 39.17
C LEU A 333 22.98 17.51 39.08
N PRO A 334 22.11 16.56 39.47
CA PRO A 334 20.67 16.76 39.37
C PRO A 334 20.13 17.77 40.40
N SER A 335 20.76 17.89 41.56
CA SER A 335 20.25 18.68 42.69
C SER A 335 21.03 19.99 42.94
N ASP A 336 22.31 20.00 42.71
CA ASP A 336 23.20 21.14 42.96
C ASP A 336 24.36 21.18 41.92
N PRO A 337 24.06 21.64 40.69
CA PRO A 337 25.07 21.73 39.62
C PRO A 337 26.25 22.64 39.96
N ASP A 338 26.03 23.65 40.77
CA ASP A 338 27.07 24.62 41.13
C ASP A 338 28.09 24.00 42.10
N ALA A 339 27.63 23.24 43.09
CA ALA A 339 28.52 22.47 43.95
C ALA A 339 29.28 21.41 43.15
N ALA A 340 28.60 20.74 42.20
CA ALA A 340 29.24 19.77 41.28
C ALA A 340 30.38 20.42 40.50
N ARG A 341 30.16 21.60 39.91
CA ARG A 341 31.23 22.37 39.21
C ARG A 341 32.35 22.78 40.15
N GLY A 342 32.03 23.19 41.36
CA GLY A 342 33.02 23.53 42.35
C GLY A 342 33.99 22.37 42.64
N MET A 343 33.46 21.15 42.77
CA MET A 343 34.24 19.93 42.97
C MET A 343 35.10 19.58 41.76
N MET A 344 34.59 19.77 40.56
CA MET A 344 35.34 19.53 39.31
C MET A 344 36.56 20.45 39.21
N ARG A 345 36.41 21.76 39.49
CA ARG A 345 37.53 22.71 39.54
C ARG A 345 38.59 22.28 40.55
N GLY A 346 38.21 21.74 41.70
CA GLY A 346 39.10 21.15 42.66
C GLY A 346 39.93 19.96 42.16
N LEU A 347 39.37 19.17 41.25
CA LEU A 347 40.05 18.07 40.58
C LEU A 347 41.01 18.55 39.49
N GLU A 348 40.63 19.58 38.71
CA GLU A 348 41.48 20.20 37.69
C GLU A 348 42.77 20.74 38.31
N GLY A 349 42.69 21.42 39.40
CA GLY A 349 43.86 21.89 40.17
C GLY A 349 44.80 20.76 40.56
N LYS A 350 44.32 19.52 40.66
CA LYS A 350 45.11 18.34 41.01
C LYS A 350 45.64 17.57 39.77
N ARG A 351 45.40 18.04 38.58
CA ARG A 351 45.75 17.36 37.31
C ARG A 351 45.22 15.91 37.26
N SER A 352 44.02 15.70 37.72
CA SER A 352 43.40 14.36 37.75
C SER A 352 43.06 13.87 36.36
N PRO A 353 43.35 12.59 36.03
CA PRO A 353 42.92 11.98 34.75
C PRO A 353 41.41 11.83 34.60
N LEU A 354 40.68 12.09 35.69
CA LEU A 354 39.19 12.02 35.70
C LEU A 354 38.55 13.30 35.21
N VAL A 355 39.29 14.41 35.03
CA VAL A 355 38.69 15.72 34.68
C VAL A 355 38.02 15.70 33.34
N VAL A 356 38.67 15.26 32.28
CA VAL A 356 38.12 15.21 30.94
C VAL A 356 36.85 14.30 30.86
N PRO A 357 36.91 13.02 31.34
CA PRO A 357 35.72 12.18 31.37
C PRO A 357 34.55 12.80 32.17
N LEU A 358 34.86 13.45 33.29
CA LEU A 358 33.88 14.11 34.14
C LEU A 358 33.22 15.30 33.45
N GLN A 359 34.00 16.17 32.81
CA GLN A 359 33.49 17.31 32.05
C GLN A 359 32.64 16.87 30.85
N VAL A 360 33.03 15.79 30.15
CA VAL A 360 32.22 15.21 29.09
C VAL A 360 30.88 14.71 29.63
N ARG A 361 30.87 14.02 30.77
CA ARG A 361 29.64 13.57 31.44
C ARG A 361 28.76 14.73 31.92
N LEU A 362 29.37 15.77 32.48
CA LEU A 362 28.62 16.98 32.85
C LEU A 362 27.98 17.61 31.62
N THR A 363 28.71 17.79 30.55
CA THR A 363 28.18 18.35 29.29
C THR A 363 27.03 17.49 28.76
N ARG A 364 27.19 16.17 28.78
CA ARG A 364 26.14 15.24 28.42
C ARG A 364 24.91 15.39 29.33
N ALA A 365 25.08 15.43 30.62
CA ALA A 365 24.00 15.63 31.57
C ALA A 365 23.25 16.96 31.35
N MET A 366 23.97 18.03 30.97
CA MET A 366 23.33 19.30 30.58
C MET A 366 22.53 19.21 29.31
N VAL A 367 22.97 18.42 28.30
CA VAL A 367 22.17 18.14 27.08
C VAL A 367 20.92 17.37 27.48
N GLU A 368 21.04 16.31 28.25
CA GLU A 368 19.89 15.47 28.69
C GLU A 368 18.91 16.25 29.54
N ALA A 369 19.40 17.15 30.40
CA ALA A 369 18.59 18.07 31.19
C ALA A 369 18.02 19.27 30.41
N LYS A 370 18.31 19.36 29.11
CA LYS A 370 17.89 20.45 28.20
C LYS A 370 18.28 21.85 28.72
N LYS A 371 19.50 22.00 29.24
CA LYS A 371 20.08 23.25 29.70
C LYS A 371 21.10 23.84 28.71
N PRO A 372 20.68 24.42 27.59
CA PRO A 372 21.57 24.79 26.48
C PRO A 372 22.55 25.90 26.82
N ALA A 373 22.21 26.80 27.73
CA ALA A 373 23.02 28.00 28.02
C ALA A 373 24.48 27.71 28.45
N GLU A 374 24.71 26.57 29.06
CA GLU A 374 26.00 26.24 29.66
C GLU A 374 26.89 25.38 28.74
N ILE A 375 26.26 24.67 27.78
CA ILE A 375 26.94 23.70 26.93
C ILE A 375 28.05 24.35 26.09
N PRO A 376 27.89 25.53 25.46
CA PRO A 376 28.94 26.16 24.66
C PRO A 376 30.22 26.44 25.45
N ALA A 377 30.09 26.91 26.69
CA ALA A 377 31.22 27.22 27.53
C ALA A 377 31.99 25.95 27.93
N LEU A 378 31.27 24.93 28.41
CA LEU A 378 31.85 23.63 28.79
C LEU A 378 32.55 22.94 27.61
N THR A 379 31.92 22.96 26.45
CA THR A 379 32.53 22.35 25.26
C THR A 379 33.69 23.11 24.70
N GLN A 380 33.71 24.44 24.83
CA GLN A 380 34.84 25.27 24.41
C GLN A 380 36.07 24.98 25.27
N GLU A 381 35.90 24.85 26.59
CA GLU A 381 36.95 24.46 27.53
C GLU A 381 37.49 23.08 27.19
N LEU A 382 36.65 22.08 27.01
CA LEU A 382 37.04 20.74 26.60
C LEU A 382 37.81 20.70 25.29
N LEU A 383 37.37 21.43 24.26
CA LEU A 383 38.04 21.48 22.97
C LEU A 383 39.40 22.12 22.99
N GLY A 384 39.72 22.96 24.04
CA GLY A 384 41.06 23.48 24.33
C GLY A 384 41.99 22.45 24.93
N ALA A 385 41.50 21.33 25.44
CA ALA A 385 42.34 20.28 26.02
C ALA A 385 42.89 19.31 24.94
N THR A 386 43.92 18.53 25.35
CA THR A 386 44.42 17.43 24.49
C THR A 386 43.44 16.27 24.54
N LEU A 387 42.73 16.05 23.45
CA LEU A 387 41.72 15.03 23.32
C LEU A 387 42.07 14.05 22.21
N THR A 388 41.67 12.78 22.34
CA THR A 388 41.64 11.85 21.22
C THR A 388 40.58 12.29 20.20
N ASN A 389 40.68 11.84 18.93
CA ASN A 389 39.70 12.15 17.91
C ASN A 389 38.29 11.70 18.31
N ALA A 390 38.17 10.53 18.92
CA ALA A 390 36.90 10.00 19.37
C ALA A 390 36.25 10.91 20.44
N ILE A 391 36.99 11.36 21.43
CA ILE A 391 36.50 12.28 22.47
C ILE A 391 36.18 13.63 21.86
N ARG A 392 37.02 14.15 20.99
CA ARG A 392 36.83 15.44 20.31
C ARG A 392 35.53 15.41 19.44
N ALA A 393 35.32 14.35 18.68
CA ALA A 393 34.12 14.16 17.90
C ALA A 393 32.88 14.13 18.80
N HIS A 394 32.94 13.44 19.94
CA HIS A 394 31.85 13.38 20.89
C HIS A 394 31.54 14.75 21.54
N VAL A 395 32.58 15.51 21.89
CA VAL A 395 32.39 16.87 22.41
C VAL A 395 31.79 17.80 21.38
N LEU A 396 32.16 17.68 20.08
CA LEU A 396 31.56 18.43 19.00
C LEU A 396 30.07 18.04 18.83
N LEU A 397 29.75 16.75 18.94
CA LEU A 397 28.37 16.28 18.94
C LEU A 397 27.57 16.95 20.09
N LEU A 398 28.06 16.91 21.32
CA LEU A 398 27.43 17.55 22.47
C LEU A 398 27.25 19.06 22.28
N LYS A 399 28.25 19.73 21.68
CA LYS A 399 28.16 21.15 21.32
C LYS A 399 27.06 21.40 20.33
N GLY A 400 26.92 20.54 19.29
CA GLY A 400 25.83 20.57 18.33
C GLY A 400 24.48 20.42 19.01
N GLU A 401 24.33 19.45 19.93
CA GLU A 401 23.11 19.29 20.72
C GLU A 401 22.77 20.54 21.55
N GLY A 402 23.79 21.18 22.14
CA GLY A 402 23.61 22.46 22.84
C GLY A 402 23.04 23.55 21.93
N TYR A 403 23.59 23.71 20.73
CA TYR A 403 23.06 24.67 19.76
C TYR A 403 21.65 24.29 19.28
N ARG A 404 21.38 23.01 19.02
CA ARG A 404 20.05 22.53 18.64
C ARG A 404 19.01 22.87 19.71
N LEU A 405 19.32 22.61 20.98
CA LEU A 405 18.45 22.92 22.11
C LEU A 405 18.23 24.45 22.29
N ALA A 406 19.20 25.26 21.90
CA ALA A 406 19.10 26.71 21.88
C ALA A 406 18.36 27.25 20.64
N GLY A 407 17.98 26.42 19.70
CA GLY A 407 17.32 26.83 18.45
C GLY A 407 18.26 27.30 17.33
N ASN A 408 19.60 27.24 17.54
CA ASN A 408 20.63 27.67 16.60
C ASN A 408 20.96 26.53 15.63
N ARG A 409 20.12 26.38 14.58
CA ARG A 409 20.16 25.21 13.67
C ARG A 409 21.42 25.17 12.79
N ASP A 410 21.89 26.30 12.29
CA ASP A 410 23.07 26.37 11.43
C ASP A 410 24.36 26.03 12.18
N GLU A 411 24.50 26.55 13.41
CA GLU A 411 25.63 26.23 14.26
C GLU A 411 25.59 24.75 14.67
N ALA A 412 24.39 24.22 15.00
CA ALA A 412 24.25 22.81 15.31
C ALA A 412 24.69 21.94 14.12
N ARG A 413 24.22 22.24 12.91
CA ARG A 413 24.61 21.59 11.67
C ARG A 413 26.11 21.54 11.50
N THR A 414 26.77 22.69 11.67
CA THR A 414 28.25 22.81 11.55
C THR A 414 28.98 21.89 12.53
N GLN A 415 28.50 21.81 13.78
CA GLN A 415 29.15 20.96 14.78
C GLN A 415 28.91 19.46 14.47
N TYR A 416 27.75 19.09 14.01
CA TYR A 416 27.47 17.72 13.61
C TYR A 416 28.31 17.28 12.40
N GLU A 417 28.48 18.16 11.43
CA GLU A 417 29.36 17.90 10.28
C GLU A 417 30.81 17.67 10.68
N LEU A 418 31.34 18.52 11.57
CA LEU A 418 32.69 18.36 12.11
C LEU A 418 32.85 17.05 12.90
N SER A 419 31.86 16.72 13.74
CA SER A 419 31.85 15.48 14.50
C SER A 419 31.85 14.24 13.59
N GLN A 420 30.96 14.21 12.61
CA GLN A 420 30.84 13.11 11.65
C GLN A 420 32.11 12.90 10.83
N ARG A 421 32.71 13.99 10.33
CA ARG A 421 33.94 13.91 9.51
C ARG A 421 35.12 13.35 10.32
N MET A 422 35.15 13.59 11.62
CA MET A 422 36.25 13.15 12.48
C MET A 422 36.24 11.66 12.77
N GLU A 423 35.03 11.08 12.96
CA GLU A 423 34.83 9.68 13.34
C GLU A 423 33.63 9.06 12.62
N PRO A 424 33.66 8.92 11.28
CA PRO A 424 32.48 8.60 10.46
C PRO A 424 31.88 7.20 10.70
N THR A 425 32.67 6.25 11.20
CA THR A 425 32.30 4.83 11.38
C THR A 425 31.97 4.46 12.82
N THR A 426 32.11 5.39 13.75
CA THR A 426 31.81 5.16 15.18
C THR A 426 30.33 5.44 15.47
N PRO A 427 29.78 4.96 16.62
CA PRO A 427 28.47 5.35 17.08
C PRO A 427 28.25 6.86 17.19
N THR A 428 29.30 7.60 17.62
CA THR A 428 29.29 9.07 17.68
C THR A 428 29.14 9.67 16.28
N GLY A 429 29.92 9.20 15.31
CA GLY A 429 29.86 9.68 13.93
C GLY A 429 28.53 9.34 13.25
N TRP A 430 28.00 8.14 13.49
CA TRP A 430 26.68 7.77 13.02
C TRP A 430 25.59 8.70 13.56
N TYR A 431 25.62 8.96 14.86
CA TYR A 431 24.66 9.83 15.52
C TYR A 431 24.77 11.27 15.02
N ALA A 432 26.00 11.75 14.84
CA ALA A 432 26.26 13.07 14.26
C ALA A 432 25.72 13.18 12.82
N ALA A 433 25.91 12.16 11.99
CA ALA A 433 25.34 12.10 10.63
C ALA A 433 23.80 12.11 10.65
N TYR A 434 23.20 11.37 11.57
CA TYR A 434 21.76 11.37 11.76
C TYR A 434 21.24 12.76 12.17
N ARG A 435 21.90 13.41 13.16
CA ARG A 435 21.55 14.78 13.60
C ARG A 435 21.82 15.83 12.53
N LEU A 436 22.87 15.67 11.73
CA LEU A 436 23.13 16.52 10.56
C LEU A 436 21.98 16.48 9.57
N ALA A 437 21.52 15.28 9.23
CA ALA A 437 20.37 15.10 8.35
C ALA A 437 19.08 15.66 8.97
N GLN A 438 18.89 15.54 10.27
CA GLN A 438 17.76 16.15 10.99
C GLN A 438 17.85 17.69 10.93
N ALA A 439 19.03 18.27 11.13
CA ALA A 439 19.24 19.72 11.02
C ALA A 439 18.94 20.21 9.59
N ASN A 440 19.39 19.49 8.56
CA ASN A 440 19.05 19.79 7.17
C ASN A 440 17.53 19.71 6.93
N PHE A 441 16.84 18.72 7.52
CA PHE A 441 15.38 18.64 7.45
C PHE A 441 14.70 19.86 8.11
N GLU A 442 15.14 20.27 9.29
CA GLU A 442 14.60 21.44 10.01
C GLU A 442 14.88 22.77 9.27
N LEU A 443 15.98 22.84 8.53
CA LEU A 443 16.33 23.95 7.63
C LEU A 443 15.59 23.88 6.27
N ARG A 444 14.70 22.89 6.09
CA ARG A 444 13.94 22.62 4.85
C ARG A 444 14.80 22.18 3.66
N GLU A 445 16.01 21.77 3.88
CA GLU A 445 16.89 21.16 2.88
C GLU A 445 16.52 19.66 2.70
N TYR A 446 15.24 19.40 2.38
CA TYR A 446 14.64 18.07 2.42
C TYR A 446 15.34 17.06 1.52
N ALA A 447 15.67 17.47 0.29
CA ALA A 447 16.32 16.57 -0.66
C ALA A 447 17.73 16.17 -0.20
N GLN A 448 18.47 17.10 0.46
CA GLN A 448 19.76 16.80 1.03
C GLN A 448 19.62 15.84 2.22
N ALA A 449 18.70 16.13 3.14
CA ALA A 449 18.41 15.27 4.28
C ALA A 449 18.08 13.82 3.86
N ALA A 450 17.24 13.65 2.82
CA ALA A 450 16.87 12.33 2.30
C ALA A 450 18.06 11.56 1.71
N ARG A 451 18.99 12.27 1.04
CA ARG A 451 20.22 11.65 0.49
C ARG A 451 21.16 11.21 1.61
N ASP A 452 21.43 12.08 2.56
CA ASP A 452 22.37 11.83 3.67
C ASP A 452 21.90 10.63 4.50
N LEU A 453 20.58 10.52 4.74
CA LEU A 453 19.99 9.40 5.48
C LEU A 453 20.13 8.05 4.78
N SER A 454 20.46 7.99 3.51
CA SER A 454 20.65 6.71 2.82
C SER A 454 21.80 5.89 3.44
N ALA A 455 22.93 6.54 3.69
CA ALA A 455 24.07 5.92 4.35
C ALA A 455 23.81 5.66 5.85
N VAL A 456 23.14 6.61 6.51
CA VAL A 456 22.78 6.51 7.94
C VAL A 456 21.90 5.28 8.21
N VAL A 457 20.89 5.04 7.37
CA VAL A 457 20.02 3.86 7.48
C VAL A 457 20.81 2.55 7.37
N SER A 458 21.76 2.50 6.43
CA SER A 458 22.54 1.28 6.19
C SER A 458 23.49 0.94 7.34
N ALA A 459 24.02 1.95 8.02
CA ALA A 459 24.97 1.82 9.12
C ALA A 459 24.34 1.91 10.53
N ALA A 460 23.01 1.84 10.63
CA ALA A 460 22.31 2.04 11.89
C ALA A 460 22.73 1.02 12.96
N PRO A 461 23.11 1.48 14.16
CA PRO A 461 23.66 0.62 15.21
C PRO A 461 22.62 -0.23 15.94
N SER A 462 21.35 0.12 15.83
CA SER A 462 20.25 -0.60 16.48
C SER A 462 18.97 -0.57 15.61
N PRO A 463 18.00 -1.46 15.88
CA PRO A 463 16.71 -1.41 15.23
C PRO A 463 16.01 -0.06 15.40
N ASP A 464 15.99 0.51 16.62
CA ASP A 464 15.36 1.81 16.90
C ASP A 464 16.04 2.95 16.13
N ALA A 465 17.38 2.94 16.09
CA ALA A 465 18.15 3.90 15.30
C ALA A 465 17.82 3.80 13.80
N ARG A 466 17.68 2.58 13.30
CA ARG A 466 17.28 2.34 11.90
C ARG A 466 15.87 2.86 11.62
N VAL A 467 14.94 2.61 12.51
CA VAL A 467 13.55 3.09 12.38
C VAL A 467 13.51 4.61 12.38
N ALA A 468 14.20 5.27 13.32
CA ALA A 468 14.27 6.72 13.38
C ALA A 468 14.83 7.33 12.08
N ALA A 469 15.94 6.75 11.58
CA ALA A 469 16.54 7.19 10.32
C ALA A 469 15.65 6.94 9.10
N LEU A 470 14.93 5.82 9.04
CA LEU A 470 13.99 5.51 7.98
C LEU A 470 12.78 6.45 8.00
N LEU A 471 12.23 6.73 9.18
CA LEU A 471 11.11 7.67 9.32
C LEU A 471 11.53 9.09 8.88
N LEU A 472 12.68 9.56 9.35
CA LEU A 472 13.20 10.87 8.96
C LEU A 472 13.47 10.92 7.44
N ARG A 473 14.03 9.85 6.87
CA ARG A 473 14.24 9.75 5.43
C ARG A 473 12.93 9.78 4.66
N GLY A 474 11.91 9.06 5.14
CA GLY A 474 10.58 9.06 4.54
C GLY A 474 9.94 10.45 4.56
N GLU A 475 10.00 11.15 5.69
CA GLU A 475 9.50 12.52 5.82
C GLU A 475 10.29 13.49 4.91
N ALA A 476 11.61 13.42 4.93
CA ALA A 476 12.45 14.27 4.10
C ALA A 476 12.17 14.07 2.59
N ALA A 477 12.09 12.82 2.16
CA ALA A 477 11.77 12.49 0.77
C ALA A 477 10.34 12.94 0.38
N TYR A 478 9.37 12.80 1.28
CA TYR A 478 8.00 13.24 1.05
C TYR A 478 7.93 14.76 0.81
N TYR A 479 8.56 15.54 1.71
CA TYR A 479 8.58 17.00 1.55
C TYR A 479 9.48 17.49 0.41
N ALA A 480 10.45 16.68 -0.01
CA ALA A 480 11.23 16.92 -1.23
C ALA A 480 10.46 16.62 -2.53
N GLY A 481 9.26 16.01 -2.44
CA GLY A 481 8.48 15.56 -3.59
C GLY A 481 8.91 14.19 -4.15
N ASP A 482 9.91 13.54 -3.58
CA ASP A 482 10.33 12.18 -3.97
C ASP A 482 9.48 11.13 -3.22
N HIS A 483 8.25 10.97 -3.70
CA HIS A 483 7.28 10.09 -3.07
C HIS A 483 7.64 8.60 -3.22
N VAL A 484 8.45 8.25 -4.21
CA VAL A 484 8.97 6.87 -4.41
C VAL A 484 9.92 6.50 -3.28
N THR A 485 10.93 7.34 -3.05
CA THR A 485 11.89 7.14 -1.94
C THR A 485 11.18 7.21 -0.59
N ALA A 486 10.21 8.10 -0.43
CA ALA A 486 9.41 8.20 0.79
C ALA A 486 8.66 6.90 1.08
N ALA A 487 7.92 6.38 0.10
CA ALA A 487 7.19 5.12 0.23
C ALA A 487 8.12 3.94 0.52
N ALA A 488 9.28 3.88 -0.14
CA ALA A 488 10.27 2.84 0.10
C ALA A 488 10.84 2.90 1.52
N ALA A 489 11.12 4.10 2.04
CA ALA A 489 11.64 4.28 3.39
C ALA A 489 10.62 3.86 4.46
N PHE A 490 9.37 4.31 4.34
CA PHE A 490 8.31 3.92 5.27
C PHE A 490 8.00 2.42 5.22
N ARG A 491 7.98 1.82 4.03
CA ARG A 491 7.78 0.36 3.88
C ARG A 491 8.87 -0.42 4.58
N ARG A 492 10.13 0.03 4.50
CA ARG A 492 11.23 -0.61 5.20
C ARG A 492 11.08 -0.61 6.71
N VAL A 493 10.47 0.40 7.31
CA VAL A 493 10.16 0.36 8.75
C VAL A 493 9.29 -0.86 9.07
N LEU A 494 8.27 -1.11 8.24
CA LEU A 494 7.32 -2.21 8.44
C LEU A 494 7.93 -3.60 8.18
N THR A 495 8.91 -3.68 7.26
CA THR A 495 9.54 -4.95 6.86
C THR A 495 10.79 -5.27 7.69
N ASP A 496 11.63 -4.28 7.97
CA ASP A 496 12.91 -4.48 8.65
C ASP A 496 12.73 -4.65 10.16
N VAL A 497 11.70 -4.00 10.75
CA VAL A 497 11.39 -4.06 12.18
C VAL A 497 9.87 -4.21 12.40
N PRO A 498 9.29 -5.36 12.06
CA PRO A 498 7.87 -5.60 12.23
C PRO A 498 7.48 -5.51 13.71
N GLY A 499 6.35 -4.84 13.99
CA GLY A 499 5.86 -4.65 15.37
C GLY A 499 6.50 -3.50 16.16
N HIS A 500 7.37 -2.70 15.55
CA HIS A 500 7.91 -1.52 16.21
C HIS A 500 6.82 -0.51 16.58
N ALA A 501 6.97 0.20 17.71
CA ALA A 501 6.01 1.19 18.18
C ALA A 501 5.68 2.30 17.16
N GLN A 502 6.57 2.56 16.20
CA GLN A 502 6.39 3.53 15.13
C GLN A 502 5.75 2.94 13.85
N ALA A 503 5.37 1.68 13.85
CA ALA A 503 4.70 1.06 12.69
C ALA A 503 3.43 1.81 12.25
N PRO A 504 2.58 2.33 13.16
CA PRO A 504 1.43 3.16 12.75
C PRO A 504 1.84 4.40 11.96
N ALA A 505 2.85 5.13 12.42
CA ALA A 505 3.36 6.32 11.76
C ALA A 505 3.96 5.99 10.37
N ALA A 506 4.74 4.91 10.29
CA ALA A 506 5.32 4.45 9.03
C ALA A 506 4.25 4.04 8.01
N ARG A 507 3.19 3.33 8.44
CA ARG A 507 2.11 2.92 7.54
C ARG A 507 1.34 4.11 7.00
N LEU A 508 1.04 5.10 7.83
CA LEU A 508 0.42 6.35 7.36
C LEU A 508 1.34 7.10 6.39
N GLY A 509 2.63 7.23 6.71
CA GLY A 509 3.60 7.86 5.81
C GLY A 509 3.66 7.15 4.46
N LEU A 510 3.63 5.81 4.44
CA LEU A 510 3.56 4.99 3.23
C LEU A 510 2.28 5.27 2.43
N ALA A 511 1.12 5.25 3.09
CA ALA A 511 -0.16 5.50 2.42
C ALA A 511 -0.21 6.88 1.76
N TRP A 512 0.21 7.93 2.47
CA TRP A 512 0.29 9.29 1.92
C TRP A 512 1.29 9.40 0.77
N SER A 513 2.44 8.73 0.88
CA SER A 513 3.45 8.74 -0.19
C SER A 513 2.93 8.06 -1.46
N LEU A 514 2.23 6.93 -1.32
CA LEU A 514 1.58 6.23 -2.43
C LEU A 514 0.48 7.07 -3.07
N MET A 515 -0.32 7.76 -2.27
CA MET A 515 -1.37 8.65 -2.77
C MET A 515 -0.79 9.80 -3.59
N ARG A 516 0.33 10.39 -3.15
CA ARG A 516 1.04 11.44 -3.89
C ARG A 516 1.80 10.92 -5.10
N HIS A 517 2.14 9.64 -5.14
CA HIS A 517 2.78 8.96 -6.27
C HIS A 517 1.77 8.43 -7.30
N ASP A 518 0.53 8.88 -7.27
CA ASP A 518 -0.55 8.45 -8.17
C ASP A 518 -0.79 6.92 -8.17
N LYS A 519 -0.71 6.33 -6.98
CA LYS A 519 -1.03 4.91 -6.73
C LYS A 519 -2.19 4.79 -5.75
N PRO A 520 -3.39 5.21 -6.16
CA PRO A 520 -4.55 5.32 -5.26
C PRO A 520 -4.99 3.97 -4.67
N ASP A 521 -4.88 2.88 -5.43
CA ASP A 521 -5.27 1.55 -4.94
C ASP A 521 -4.32 1.03 -3.85
N ASP A 522 -3.02 1.23 -4.04
CA ASP A 522 -2.03 0.87 -3.03
C ASP A 522 -2.18 1.76 -1.79
N ALA A 523 -2.41 3.07 -1.98
CA ALA A 523 -2.65 4.00 -0.88
C ALA A 523 -3.91 3.61 -0.08
N ARG A 524 -5.01 3.29 -0.78
CA ARG A 524 -6.26 2.83 -0.19
C ARG A 524 -6.04 1.60 0.69
N ARG A 525 -5.30 0.61 0.19
CA ARG A 525 -4.97 -0.61 0.94
C ARG A 525 -4.19 -0.28 2.22
N GLU A 526 -3.18 0.57 2.15
CA GLU A 526 -2.38 0.94 3.32
C GLU A 526 -3.18 1.74 4.35
N PHE A 527 -4.06 2.66 3.92
CA PHE A 527 -4.98 3.35 4.83
C PHE A 527 -5.94 2.39 5.53
N LEU A 528 -6.46 1.42 4.78
CA LEU A 528 -7.37 0.40 5.29
C LEU A 528 -6.68 -0.52 6.30
N GLU A 529 -5.49 -1.01 5.98
CA GLU A 529 -4.68 -1.81 6.87
C GLU A 529 -4.28 -1.03 8.14
N PHE A 530 -4.00 0.28 8.00
CA PHE A 530 -3.76 1.13 9.16
C PHE A 530 -4.97 1.16 10.10
N ALA A 531 -6.15 1.48 9.58
CA ALA A 531 -7.36 1.57 10.39
C ALA A 531 -7.75 0.23 11.02
N GLN A 532 -7.40 -0.88 10.35
CA GLN A 532 -7.65 -2.23 10.85
C GLN A 532 -6.66 -2.67 11.93
N ALA A 533 -5.37 -2.40 11.71
CA ALA A 533 -4.31 -2.80 12.63
C ALA A 533 -4.26 -1.91 13.90
N PHE A 534 -4.67 -0.65 13.77
CA PHE A 534 -4.54 0.35 14.84
C PHE A 534 -5.88 1.08 15.11
N PRO A 535 -6.97 0.36 15.43
CA PRO A 535 -8.29 0.98 15.60
C PRO A 535 -8.37 1.97 16.76
N GLY A 536 -7.46 1.88 17.74
CA GLY A 536 -7.35 2.82 18.86
C GLY A 536 -6.50 4.06 18.56
N ASP A 537 -5.84 4.14 17.41
CA ASP A 537 -5.07 5.33 17.03
C ASP A 537 -6.04 6.47 16.65
N PRO A 538 -5.84 7.70 17.15
CA PRO A 538 -6.72 8.82 16.84
C PRO A 538 -6.82 9.17 15.35
N ARG A 539 -5.89 8.70 14.53
CA ARG A 539 -5.85 8.90 13.08
C ARG A 539 -6.57 7.80 12.29
N ALA A 540 -7.04 6.74 12.97
CA ALA A 540 -7.73 5.64 12.28
C ALA A 540 -9.04 6.06 11.57
N PRO A 541 -9.87 6.97 12.14
CA PRO A 541 -11.02 7.50 11.42
C PRO A 541 -10.63 8.22 10.13
N ASP A 542 -9.59 9.06 10.17
CA ASP A 542 -9.10 9.81 9.00
C ASP A 542 -8.56 8.86 7.91
N ALA A 543 -7.85 7.82 8.32
CA ALA A 543 -7.35 6.82 7.37
C ALA A 543 -8.49 6.07 6.67
N LEU A 544 -9.53 5.70 7.41
CA LEU A 544 -10.67 4.99 6.83
C LEU A 544 -11.50 5.91 5.91
N GLU A 545 -11.62 7.19 6.25
CA GLU A 545 -12.24 8.18 5.39
C GLU A 545 -11.47 8.36 4.08
N LEU A 546 -10.14 8.52 4.15
CA LEU A 546 -9.28 8.61 2.97
C LEU A 546 -9.37 7.36 2.09
N ALA A 547 -9.42 6.17 2.70
CA ALA A 547 -9.62 4.93 1.95
C ALA A 547 -10.97 4.94 1.22
N SER A 548 -12.03 5.44 1.87
CA SER A 548 -13.36 5.57 1.28
C SER A 548 -13.37 6.57 0.11
N GLU A 549 -12.74 7.73 0.30
CA GLU A 549 -12.62 8.75 -0.75
C GLU A 549 -11.87 8.24 -1.98
N LEU A 550 -10.79 7.47 -1.76
CA LEU A 550 -10.04 6.87 -2.86
C LEU A 550 -10.87 5.81 -3.61
N ALA A 551 -11.69 5.04 -2.92
CA ALA A 551 -12.62 4.11 -3.56
C ALA A 551 -13.71 4.83 -4.35
N LEU A 552 -14.21 5.96 -3.85
CA LEU A 552 -15.24 6.77 -4.53
C LEU A 552 -14.78 7.41 -5.84
N ARG A 553 -13.47 7.51 -6.06
CA ARG A 553 -12.93 8.06 -7.32
C ARG A 553 -13.08 7.12 -8.52
N LYS A 554 -13.39 5.84 -8.27
CA LYS A 554 -13.59 4.83 -9.31
C LYS A 554 -15.06 4.38 -9.37
N ASP A 555 -15.69 4.59 -10.50
CA ASP A 555 -17.08 4.16 -10.71
C ASP A 555 -17.26 2.63 -10.64
N SER A 556 -16.22 1.85 -10.93
CA SER A 556 -16.25 0.39 -10.85
C SER A 556 -16.32 -0.16 -9.42
N ASP A 557 -15.93 0.64 -8.44
CA ASP A 557 -15.71 0.17 -7.06
C ASP A 557 -16.81 0.67 -6.09
N LYS A 558 -18.00 1.01 -6.58
CA LYS A 558 -19.11 1.58 -5.80
C LYS A 558 -19.50 0.72 -4.59
N GLU A 559 -19.54 -0.58 -4.76
CA GLU A 559 -19.89 -1.50 -3.67
C GLU A 559 -18.81 -1.55 -2.59
N GLU A 560 -17.54 -1.55 -2.98
CA GLU A 560 -16.43 -1.45 -2.03
C GLU A 560 -16.46 -0.11 -1.29
N ALA A 561 -16.67 1.00 -2.02
CA ALA A 561 -16.80 2.32 -1.42
C ALA A 561 -17.95 2.36 -0.39
N ARG A 562 -19.10 1.74 -0.70
CA ARG A 562 -20.24 1.62 0.22
C ARG A 562 -19.85 0.88 1.50
N GLN A 563 -19.15 -0.27 1.37
CA GLN A 563 -18.70 -1.06 2.51
C GLN A 563 -17.69 -0.30 3.38
N LEU A 564 -16.80 0.46 2.77
CA LEU A 564 -15.82 1.28 3.49
C LEU A 564 -16.50 2.43 4.26
N LEU A 565 -17.47 3.11 3.63
CA LEU A 565 -18.25 4.15 4.28
C LEU A 565 -19.07 3.58 5.44
N ASP A 566 -19.75 2.45 5.25
CA ASP A 566 -20.47 1.75 6.32
C ASP A 566 -19.52 1.36 7.47
N ARG A 567 -18.33 0.88 7.16
CA ARG A 567 -17.31 0.56 8.16
C ARG A 567 -16.86 1.80 8.92
N ALA A 568 -16.61 2.93 8.24
CA ALA A 568 -16.24 4.19 8.88
C ALA A 568 -17.33 4.66 9.86
N ILE A 569 -18.58 4.61 9.42
CA ILE A 569 -19.74 5.02 10.23
C ILE A 569 -19.92 4.12 11.47
N ASN A 570 -19.77 2.81 11.30
CA ASN A 570 -20.02 1.84 12.37
C ASN A 570 -18.86 1.73 13.36
N THR A 571 -17.61 1.86 12.88
CA THR A 571 -16.41 1.74 13.72
C THR A 571 -16.15 3.01 14.52
N PHE A 572 -16.40 4.17 13.92
CA PHE A 572 -16.10 5.48 14.52
C PHE A 572 -17.31 6.42 14.54
N PRO A 573 -18.46 6.02 15.11
CA PRO A 573 -19.72 6.77 15.00
C PRO A 573 -19.67 8.20 15.52
N ASN A 574 -18.77 8.48 16.46
CA ASN A 574 -18.65 9.77 17.13
C ASN A 574 -17.45 10.61 16.66
N ALA A 575 -16.65 10.11 15.72
CA ALA A 575 -15.54 10.89 15.18
C ALA A 575 -16.10 12.05 14.33
N PRO A 576 -15.58 13.27 14.48
CA PRO A 576 -16.10 14.44 13.73
C PRO A 576 -16.11 14.25 12.22
N ARG A 577 -15.16 13.48 11.69
CA ARG A 577 -15.02 13.21 10.26
C ARG A 577 -16.02 12.18 9.73
N THR A 578 -16.61 11.37 10.58
CA THR A 578 -17.64 10.39 10.18
C THR A 578 -18.85 11.04 9.53
N ASP A 579 -19.09 12.32 9.75
CA ASP A 579 -20.17 13.02 9.07
C ASP A 579 -19.90 13.27 7.59
N PHE A 580 -18.63 13.30 7.16
CA PHE A 580 -18.27 13.25 5.75
C PHE A 580 -18.63 11.89 5.14
N ALA A 581 -18.29 10.79 5.83
CA ALA A 581 -18.66 9.45 5.43
C ALA A 581 -20.18 9.28 5.32
N ARG A 582 -20.96 9.81 6.26
CA ARG A 582 -22.44 9.78 6.22
C ARG A 582 -22.99 10.50 5.00
N LEU A 583 -22.47 11.69 4.70
CA LEU A 583 -22.91 12.46 3.52
C LEU A 583 -22.50 11.73 2.23
N ASN A 584 -21.26 11.27 2.14
CA ASN A 584 -20.76 10.54 0.98
C ASN A 584 -21.50 9.23 0.74
N ARG A 585 -21.86 8.52 1.82
CA ARG A 585 -22.71 7.32 1.72
C ARG A 585 -24.08 7.62 1.12
N ALA A 586 -24.73 8.70 1.54
CA ALA A 586 -26.01 9.11 1.00
C ALA A 586 -25.90 9.53 -0.47
N ILE A 587 -24.86 10.27 -0.85
CA ILE A 587 -24.58 10.63 -2.25
C ILE A 587 -24.29 9.36 -3.08
N LEU A 588 -23.57 8.40 -2.53
CA LEU A 588 -23.27 7.13 -3.21
C LEU A 588 -24.55 6.32 -3.46
N MET A 589 -25.44 6.23 -2.48
CA MET A 589 -26.75 5.58 -2.65
C MET A 589 -27.51 6.20 -3.82
N LEU A 590 -27.55 7.54 -3.90
CA LEU A 590 -28.16 8.24 -5.02
C LEU A 590 -27.51 7.84 -6.36
N ARG A 591 -26.18 7.72 -6.42
CA ARG A 591 -25.43 7.32 -7.63
C ARG A 591 -25.57 5.84 -7.98
N MET A 592 -25.96 4.99 -7.04
CA MET A 592 -26.24 3.57 -7.26
C MET A 592 -27.67 3.33 -7.73
N GLY A 593 -28.52 4.37 -7.74
CA GLY A 593 -29.91 4.27 -8.14
C GLY A 593 -30.89 4.13 -6.97
N ASP A 594 -30.39 4.03 -5.73
CA ASP A 594 -31.18 3.92 -4.51
C ASP A 594 -31.61 5.31 -4.00
N ALA A 595 -32.15 6.11 -4.93
CA ALA A 595 -32.44 7.52 -4.69
C ALA A 595 -33.42 7.76 -3.53
N THR A 596 -34.41 6.89 -3.37
CA THR A 596 -35.38 6.96 -2.28
C THR A 596 -34.76 6.68 -0.93
N ASP A 597 -33.82 5.76 -0.87
CA ASP A 597 -33.16 5.36 0.37
C ASP A 597 -32.10 6.39 0.83
N ALA A 598 -31.60 7.21 -0.09
CA ALA A 598 -30.71 8.31 0.20
C ALA A 598 -31.39 9.47 0.95
N GLU A 599 -32.72 9.62 0.83
CA GLU A 599 -33.44 10.78 1.31
C GLU A 599 -33.40 10.94 2.83
N ALA A 600 -33.75 9.89 3.57
CA ALA A 600 -33.81 9.94 5.02
C ALA A 600 -32.43 10.26 5.64
N PRO A 601 -31.32 9.63 5.23
CA PRO A 601 -29.97 10.02 5.65
C PRO A 601 -29.62 11.48 5.34
N LEU A 602 -30.00 11.99 4.15
CA LEU A 602 -29.74 13.39 3.76
C LEU A 602 -30.50 14.37 4.62
N ARG A 603 -31.80 14.10 4.87
CA ARG A 603 -32.64 14.94 5.76
C ARG A 603 -32.09 14.97 7.19
N ASP A 604 -31.64 13.82 7.70
CA ASP A 604 -31.02 13.74 9.04
C ASP A 604 -29.72 14.53 9.08
N TRP A 605 -28.86 14.37 8.06
CA TRP A 605 -27.60 15.11 7.98
C TRP A 605 -27.82 16.63 7.92
N ILE A 606 -28.77 17.10 7.09
CA ILE A 606 -29.14 18.51 6.94
C ILE A 606 -29.66 19.07 8.28
N ARG A 607 -30.53 18.32 8.99
CA ARG A 607 -31.08 18.74 10.28
C ARG A 607 -29.98 18.92 11.34
N ARG A 608 -29.00 18.04 11.37
CA ARG A 608 -27.88 18.15 12.32
C ARG A 608 -26.87 19.21 11.89
N ALA A 609 -26.74 19.46 10.60
CA ALA A 609 -25.79 20.40 10.01
C ALA A 609 -24.38 20.31 10.64
N PRO A 610 -23.78 19.13 10.71
CA PRO A 610 -22.53 18.91 11.44
C PRO A 610 -21.36 19.70 10.84
N PHE A 611 -21.44 19.99 9.54
CA PHE A 611 -20.45 20.78 8.82
C PHE A 611 -21.14 21.76 7.86
N PRO A 612 -21.45 22.99 8.30
CA PRO A 612 -22.23 23.97 7.51
C PRO A 612 -21.75 24.22 6.09
N PRO A 613 -20.44 24.26 5.76
CA PRO A 613 -19.97 24.47 4.39
C PRO A 613 -20.42 23.39 3.39
N LEU A 614 -20.87 22.24 3.86
CA LEU A 614 -21.38 21.16 2.99
C LEU A 614 -22.91 21.14 2.85
N LEU A 615 -23.62 22.04 3.52
CA LEU A 615 -25.09 22.10 3.44
C LEU A 615 -25.59 22.25 2.00
N GLY A 616 -24.95 23.07 1.21
CA GLY A 616 -25.30 23.22 -0.21
C GLY A 616 -25.25 21.91 -0.98
N ARG A 617 -24.22 21.10 -0.75
CA ARG A 617 -24.09 19.77 -1.36
C ARG A 617 -25.19 18.80 -0.87
N ALA A 618 -25.46 18.80 0.43
CA ALA A 618 -26.50 17.96 1.01
C ALA A 618 -27.89 18.32 0.46
N TYR A 619 -28.19 19.62 0.32
CA TYR A 619 -29.44 20.06 -0.32
C TYR A 619 -29.49 19.71 -1.81
N ALA A 620 -28.39 19.82 -2.55
CA ALA A 620 -28.34 19.39 -3.95
C ALA A 620 -28.61 17.88 -4.09
N ALA A 621 -27.99 17.06 -3.22
CA ALA A 621 -28.24 15.63 -3.16
C ALA A 621 -29.70 15.30 -2.81
N LEU A 622 -30.28 16.01 -1.84
CA LEU A 622 -31.69 15.85 -1.46
C LEU A 622 -32.62 16.23 -2.62
N GLY A 623 -32.31 17.32 -3.33
CA GLY A 623 -33.06 17.72 -4.53
C GLY A 623 -33.03 16.65 -5.64
N ALA A 624 -31.85 16.08 -5.89
CA ALA A 624 -31.69 14.98 -6.84
C ALA A 624 -32.48 13.72 -6.40
N SER A 625 -32.41 13.36 -5.11
CA SER A 625 -33.15 12.24 -4.55
C SER A 625 -34.66 12.42 -4.65
N THR A 626 -35.16 13.57 -4.25
CA THR A 626 -36.63 13.86 -4.30
C THR A 626 -37.14 13.98 -5.73
N LEU A 627 -36.33 14.48 -6.68
CA LEU A 627 -36.69 14.50 -8.09
C LEU A 627 -36.78 13.09 -8.68
N ALA A 628 -35.78 12.25 -8.37
CA ALA A 628 -35.81 10.83 -8.79
C ALA A 628 -37.00 10.05 -8.20
N ALA A 629 -37.46 10.46 -7.01
CA ALA A 629 -38.69 9.93 -6.38
C ALA A 629 -39.97 10.52 -6.95
N GLY A 630 -39.91 11.31 -8.04
CA GLY A 630 -41.10 11.88 -8.71
C GLY A 630 -41.76 13.05 -7.97
N ARG A 631 -41.01 13.77 -7.11
CA ARG A 631 -41.51 14.90 -6.31
C ARG A 631 -40.84 16.22 -6.71
N PRO A 632 -41.16 16.78 -7.88
CA PRO A 632 -40.48 17.95 -8.42
C PRO A 632 -40.59 19.23 -7.56
N ILE A 633 -41.73 19.43 -6.89
CA ILE A 633 -41.94 20.62 -6.04
C ILE A 633 -41.01 20.62 -4.82
N GLU A 634 -40.86 19.46 -4.17
CA GLU A 634 -39.90 19.31 -3.06
C GLU A 634 -38.45 19.44 -3.55
N ALA A 635 -38.14 18.84 -4.69
CA ALA A 635 -36.85 18.94 -5.34
C ALA A 635 -36.48 20.40 -5.64
N ALA A 636 -37.41 21.16 -6.23
CA ALA A 636 -37.19 22.58 -6.48
C ALA A 636 -36.89 23.38 -5.20
N THR A 637 -37.56 23.04 -4.10
CA THR A 637 -37.31 23.66 -2.79
C THR A 637 -35.90 23.34 -2.29
N ALA A 638 -35.46 22.09 -2.40
CA ALA A 638 -34.12 21.68 -2.00
C ALA A 638 -33.04 22.34 -2.88
N PHE A 639 -33.23 22.40 -4.20
CA PHE A 639 -32.29 23.07 -5.09
C PHE A 639 -32.20 24.58 -4.86
N LYS A 640 -33.30 25.27 -4.53
CA LYS A 640 -33.26 26.66 -4.11
C LYS A 640 -32.44 26.88 -2.83
N ARG A 641 -32.53 25.94 -1.89
CA ARG A 641 -31.67 25.95 -0.70
C ARG A 641 -30.21 25.70 -1.06
N ALA A 642 -29.92 24.72 -1.91
CA ALA A 642 -28.57 24.47 -2.39
C ALA A 642 -27.95 25.71 -3.07
N GLN A 643 -28.75 26.45 -3.84
CA GLN A 643 -28.32 27.71 -4.48
C GLN A 643 -27.98 28.78 -3.43
N ALA A 644 -28.81 28.92 -2.40
CA ALA A 644 -28.58 29.87 -1.31
C ALA A 644 -27.31 29.53 -0.49
N GLU A 645 -26.97 28.26 -0.40
CA GLU A 645 -25.75 27.76 0.28
C GLU A 645 -24.52 27.67 -0.68
N GLY A 646 -24.53 28.38 -1.80
CA GLY A 646 -23.39 28.55 -2.66
C GLY A 646 -23.15 27.48 -3.74
N VAL A 647 -24.04 26.49 -3.89
CA VAL A 647 -23.97 25.49 -4.97
C VAL A 647 -24.81 25.94 -6.17
N GLY A 648 -24.44 27.09 -6.78
CA GLY A 648 -25.26 27.78 -7.75
C GLY A 648 -25.52 27.02 -9.05
N SER A 649 -24.47 26.64 -9.77
CA SER A 649 -24.63 26.01 -11.11
C SER A 649 -25.27 24.64 -11.08
N VAL A 650 -24.94 23.82 -10.10
CA VAL A 650 -25.58 22.50 -9.89
C VAL A 650 -27.05 22.67 -9.52
N ALA A 651 -27.36 23.65 -8.68
CA ALA A 651 -28.76 23.94 -8.32
C ALA A 651 -29.56 24.42 -9.52
N GLN A 652 -28.97 25.22 -10.43
CA GLN A 652 -29.65 25.66 -11.67
C GLN A 652 -29.97 24.47 -12.58
N VAL A 653 -29.07 23.52 -12.75
CA VAL A 653 -29.39 22.28 -13.49
C VAL A 653 -30.54 21.53 -12.82
N GLY A 654 -30.49 21.40 -11.48
CA GLY A 654 -31.57 20.78 -10.72
C GLY A 654 -32.92 21.47 -10.89
N LEU A 655 -32.94 22.78 -10.83
CA LEU A 655 -34.15 23.59 -11.07
C LEU A 655 -34.65 23.44 -12.53
N GLY A 656 -33.73 23.38 -13.50
CA GLY A 656 -34.05 23.09 -14.89
C GLY A 656 -34.68 21.70 -15.08
N ALA A 657 -34.09 20.68 -14.42
CA ALA A 657 -34.63 19.31 -14.46
C ALA A 657 -35.98 19.21 -13.78
N THR A 658 -36.21 19.94 -12.67
CA THR A 658 -37.55 20.00 -12.05
C THR A 658 -38.58 20.67 -12.95
N ALA A 659 -38.19 21.75 -13.66
CA ALA A 659 -39.05 22.41 -14.64
C ALA A 659 -39.37 21.50 -15.83
N ILE A 660 -38.40 20.64 -16.27
CA ILE A 660 -38.70 19.59 -17.27
C ILE A 660 -39.80 18.65 -16.76
N ALA A 661 -39.65 18.15 -15.52
CA ALA A 661 -40.62 17.23 -14.92
C ALA A 661 -42.00 17.83 -14.73
N GLU A 662 -42.11 19.16 -14.60
CA GLU A 662 -43.33 19.92 -14.49
C GLU A 662 -43.88 20.40 -15.86
N GLY A 663 -43.19 20.12 -16.99
CA GLY A 663 -43.58 20.59 -18.32
C GLY A 663 -43.39 22.09 -18.56
N LYS A 664 -42.61 22.77 -17.71
CA LYS A 664 -42.36 24.23 -17.78
C LYS A 664 -41.17 24.53 -18.69
N TRP A 665 -41.33 24.30 -19.99
CA TRP A 665 -40.24 24.32 -20.97
C TRP A 665 -39.46 25.62 -21.05
N ALA A 666 -40.12 26.77 -20.93
CA ALA A 666 -39.44 28.07 -20.96
C ALA A 666 -38.56 28.28 -19.73
N GLU A 667 -39.04 27.92 -18.55
CA GLU A 667 -38.25 28.01 -17.32
C GLU A 667 -37.07 27.01 -17.37
N ALA A 668 -37.32 25.78 -17.82
CA ALA A 668 -36.29 24.76 -18.01
C ALA A 668 -35.17 25.27 -18.92
N THR A 669 -35.52 25.82 -20.09
CA THR A 669 -34.54 26.39 -21.03
C THR A 669 -33.74 27.50 -20.38
N SER A 670 -34.36 28.45 -19.69
CA SER A 670 -33.67 29.56 -19.04
C SER A 670 -32.66 29.07 -18.00
N ARG A 671 -33.08 28.19 -17.08
CA ARG A 671 -32.23 27.65 -16.00
C ARG A 671 -31.06 26.82 -16.51
N LEU A 672 -31.33 25.98 -17.51
CA LEU A 672 -30.31 25.10 -18.09
C LEU A 672 -29.31 25.89 -18.94
N THR A 673 -29.74 26.97 -19.63
CA THR A 673 -28.83 27.85 -20.34
C THR A 673 -27.89 28.58 -19.38
N GLU A 674 -28.44 29.13 -18.28
CA GLU A 674 -27.63 29.79 -17.25
C GLU A 674 -26.61 28.81 -16.63
N ALA A 675 -27.02 27.57 -16.34
CA ALA A 675 -26.13 26.54 -15.81
C ALA A 675 -25.04 26.12 -16.79
N ARG A 676 -25.38 26.01 -18.09
CA ARG A 676 -24.43 25.65 -19.14
C ARG A 676 -23.37 26.74 -19.31
N ASP A 677 -23.77 28.00 -19.33
CA ASP A 677 -22.89 29.11 -19.63
C ASP A 677 -22.03 29.53 -18.42
N GLY A 678 -22.49 29.26 -17.20
CA GLY A 678 -21.80 29.59 -15.94
C GLY A 678 -21.22 28.44 -15.15
N GLY A 679 -21.38 27.18 -15.61
CA GLY A 679 -20.98 25.99 -14.88
C GLY A 679 -19.61 25.42 -15.27
N THR A 680 -19.18 24.39 -14.53
CA THR A 680 -18.04 23.55 -14.91
C THR A 680 -18.37 22.72 -16.15
N ALA A 681 -17.38 22.08 -16.79
CA ALA A 681 -17.59 21.25 -17.98
C ALA A 681 -18.65 20.16 -17.77
N ASP A 682 -18.65 19.51 -16.60
CA ASP A 682 -19.65 18.46 -16.27
C ASP A 682 -21.07 19.06 -16.09
N VAL A 683 -21.16 20.21 -15.42
CA VAL A 683 -22.42 20.93 -15.25
C VAL A 683 -22.97 21.36 -16.62
N ALA A 684 -22.10 21.94 -17.46
CA ALA A 684 -22.46 22.40 -18.80
C ALA A 684 -22.92 21.23 -19.70
N ALA A 685 -22.28 20.06 -19.59
CA ALA A 685 -22.68 18.87 -20.34
C ALA A 685 -24.06 18.37 -19.93
N ILE A 686 -24.34 18.28 -18.62
CA ILE A 686 -25.65 17.83 -18.13
C ILE A 686 -26.74 18.87 -18.39
N ALA A 687 -26.42 20.17 -18.29
CA ALA A 687 -27.31 21.25 -18.70
C ALA A 687 -27.63 21.20 -20.21
N GLY A 688 -26.61 20.96 -21.05
CA GLY A 688 -26.75 20.74 -22.49
C GLY A 688 -27.64 19.52 -22.82
N TYR A 689 -27.45 18.42 -22.06
CA TYR A 689 -28.33 17.28 -22.16
C TYR A 689 -29.80 17.64 -21.80
N GLY A 690 -30.00 18.39 -20.71
CA GLY A 690 -31.33 18.87 -20.34
C GLY A 690 -31.96 19.74 -21.41
N LEU A 691 -31.19 20.65 -22.05
CA LEU A 691 -31.67 21.46 -23.19
C LEU A 691 -32.03 20.59 -24.38
N ALA A 692 -31.26 19.55 -24.68
CA ALA A 692 -31.60 18.58 -25.70
C ALA A 692 -32.90 17.86 -25.36
N VAL A 693 -33.10 17.43 -24.08
CA VAL A 693 -34.38 16.82 -23.63
C VAL A 693 -35.55 17.78 -23.82
N VAL A 694 -35.42 19.07 -23.52
CA VAL A 694 -36.46 20.08 -23.74
C VAL A 694 -36.79 20.20 -25.21
N ALA A 695 -35.79 20.32 -26.09
CA ALA A 695 -36.00 20.39 -27.54
C ALA A 695 -36.67 19.14 -28.08
N PHE A 696 -36.28 17.96 -27.60
CA PHE A 696 -36.91 16.68 -27.96
C PHE A 696 -38.37 16.64 -27.57
N GLN A 697 -38.73 17.02 -26.33
CA GLN A 697 -40.10 17.06 -25.83
C GLN A 697 -40.98 18.04 -26.60
N ARG A 698 -40.41 19.09 -27.17
CA ARG A 698 -41.10 20.04 -28.05
C ARG A 698 -41.19 19.57 -29.51
N GLY A 699 -40.58 18.43 -29.85
CA GLY A 699 -40.55 17.89 -31.20
C GLY A 699 -39.57 18.64 -32.13
N ASP A 700 -38.66 19.41 -31.61
CA ASP A 700 -37.72 20.18 -32.41
C ASP A 700 -36.40 19.46 -32.56
N VAL A 701 -36.28 18.64 -33.59
CA VAL A 701 -35.08 17.84 -33.90
C VAL A 701 -33.88 18.75 -34.21
N LYS A 702 -34.06 19.92 -34.78
CA LYS A 702 -32.97 20.85 -35.11
C LYS A 702 -32.41 21.46 -33.83
N GLU A 703 -33.25 21.87 -32.91
CA GLU A 703 -32.87 22.37 -31.60
C GLU A 703 -32.25 21.28 -30.72
N PHE A 704 -32.53 19.97 -30.97
CA PHE A 704 -31.88 18.89 -30.25
C PHE A 704 -30.41 18.68 -30.61
N LYS A 705 -30.06 18.65 -31.89
CA LYS A 705 -28.71 18.32 -32.37
C LYS A 705 -27.65 19.22 -31.85
N GLN A 706 -27.86 20.52 -31.88
CA GLN A 706 -26.85 21.52 -31.49
C GLN A 706 -26.51 21.44 -30.00
N PRO A 707 -27.48 21.44 -29.05
CA PRO A 707 -27.15 21.26 -27.61
C PRO A 707 -26.52 19.91 -27.30
N ALA A 708 -26.98 18.83 -27.96
CA ALA A 708 -26.40 17.50 -27.76
C ALA A 708 -24.92 17.45 -28.20
N GLN A 709 -24.60 17.98 -29.36
CA GLN A 709 -23.23 18.05 -29.86
C GLN A 709 -22.35 18.96 -28.99
N ALA A 710 -22.88 20.10 -28.54
CA ALA A 710 -22.16 21.01 -27.64
C ALA A 710 -21.88 20.36 -26.29
N ALA A 711 -22.84 19.63 -25.71
CA ALA A 711 -22.65 18.89 -24.47
C ALA A 711 -21.55 17.83 -24.60
N LEU A 712 -21.54 17.09 -25.72
CA LEU A 712 -20.51 16.10 -26.04
C LEU A 712 -19.14 16.72 -26.29
N ALA A 713 -19.07 17.94 -26.83
CA ALA A 713 -17.82 18.65 -27.05
C ALA A 713 -17.22 19.17 -25.73
N GLN A 714 -18.04 19.56 -24.78
CA GLN A 714 -17.62 20.11 -23.48
C GLN A 714 -17.23 19.02 -22.50
N ALA A 715 -17.94 17.88 -22.52
CA ALA A 715 -17.68 16.78 -21.58
C ALA A 715 -17.90 15.41 -22.26
N ALA A 716 -17.00 15.06 -23.15
CA ALA A 716 -17.05 13.81 -23.93
C ALA A 716 -17.17 12.54 -23.08
N LYS A 717 -16.66 12.55 -21.85
CA LYS A 717 -16.70 11.41 -20.89
C LYS A 717 -17.78 11.54 -19.83
N ALA A 718 -18.70 12.49 -19.96
CA ALA A 718 -19.80 12.63 -19.01
C ALA A 718 -20.72 11.42 -19.05
N ARG A 719 -21.34 11.07 -17.91
CA ARG A 719 -22.34 9.96 -17.85
C ARG A 719 -23.51 10.10 -18.79
N SER A 720 -23.84 11.33 -19.20
CA SER A 720 -24.89 11.61 -20.20
C SER A 720 -24.45 11.40 -21.66
N ALA A 721 -23.14 11.30 -21.91
CA ALA A 721 -22.62 11.18 -23.27
C ALA A 721 -23.09 9.92 -24.01
N PRO A 722 -23.17 8.72 -23.44
CA PRO A 722 -23.72 7.55 -24.13
C PRO A 722 -25.13 7.78 -24.64
N ARG A 723 -26.00 8.38 -23.82
CA ARG A 723 -27.40 8.65 -24.16
C ARG A 723 -27.54 9.69 -25.26
N LEU A 724 -26.70 10.73 -25.26
CA LEU A 724 -26.66 11.72 -26.33
C LEU A 724 -26.19 11.10 -27.65
N LEU A 725 -25.15 10.28 -27.60
CA LEU A 725 -24.63 9.58 -28.78
C LEU A 725 -25.66 8.62 -29.34
N TYR A 726 -26.39 7.87 -28.48
CA TYR A 726 -27.45 6.99 -28.90
C TYR A 726 -28.59 7.77 -29.54
N ALA A 727 -29.05 8.89 -28.94
CA ALA A 727 -30.11 9.71 -29.50
C ALA A 727 -29.70 10.35 -30.85
N LEU A 728 -28.46 10.82 -30.96
CA LEU A 728 -27.93 11.33 -32.23
C LEU A 728 -27.87 10.22 -33.30
N THR A 729 -27.47 9.01 -32.91
CA THR A 729 -27.50 7.83 -33.79
C THR A 729 -28.90 7.54 -34.26
N ALA A 730 -29.87 7.52 -33.36
CA ALA A 730 -31.27 7.27 -33.71
C ALA A 730 -31.82 8.33 -34.69
N ILE A 731 -31.53 9.60 -34.41
CA ILE A 731 -31.95 10.69 -35.31
C ILE A 731 -31.30 10.57 -36.68
N ALA A 732 -30.02 10.26 -36.75
CA ALA A 732 -29.34 10.08 -38.03
C ALA A 732 -29.88 8.87 -38.82
N VAL A 733 -30.30 7.80 -38.14
CA VAL A 733 -31.02 6.67 -38.76
C VAL A 733 -32.35 7.11 -39.33
N ASP A 734 -33.17 7.87 -38.60
CA ASP A 734 -34.46 8.35 -39.02
C ASP A 734 -34.34 9.32 -40.20
N GLU A 735 -33.26 10.12 -40.26
CA GLU A 735 -32.94 11.00 -41.40
C GLU A 735 -32.32 10.26 -42.58
N LYS A 736 -32.04 8.98 -42.46
CA LYS A 736 -31.33 8.14 -43.43
C LYS A 736 -29.89 8.63 -43.70
N ASP A 737 -29.31 9.34 -42.75
CA ASP A 737 -27.88 9.71 -42.76
C ASP A 737 -27.03 8.55 -42.24
N TRP A 738 -26.82 7.53 -43.08
CA TRP A 738 -26.13 6.30 -42.73
C TRP A 738 -24.67 6.55 -42.28
N PRO A 739 -23.88 7.42 -42.94
CA PRO A 739 -22.56 7.74 -42.49
C PRO A 739 -22.51 8.42 -41.12
N GLY A 740 -23.43 9.35 -40.86
CA GLY A 740 -23.56 10.04 -39.57
C GLY A 740 -24.01 9.09 -38.46
N ALA A 741 -25.00 8.23 -38.76
CA ALA A 741 -25.48 7.20 -37.81
C ALA A 741 -24.34 6.25 -37.40
N LEU A 742 -23.61 5.74 -38.39
CA LEU A 742 -22.50 4.83 -38.12
C LEU A 742 -21.33 5.53 -37.38
N ALA A 743 -21.04 6.78 -37.69
CA ALA A 743 -19.99 7.56 -37.01
C ALA A 743 -20.32 7.78 -35.53
N THR A 744 -21.57 8.12 -35.20
CA THR A 744 -22.03 8.31 -33.82
C THR A 744 -22.10 7.00 -33.06
N ALA A 745 -22.53 5.90 -33.68
CA ALA A 745 -22.48 4.56 -33.06
C ALA A 745 -21.03 4.11 -32.80
N LYS A 746 -20.12 4.30 -33.74
CA LYS A 746 -18.68 4.03 -33.54
C LYS A 746 -18.08 4.85 -32.39
N ARG A 747 -18.45 6.10 -32.27
CA ARG A 747 -18.05 6.92 -31.11
C ARG A 747 -18.55 6.31 -29.81
N LEU A 748 -19.82 5.94 -29.76
CA LEU A 748 -20.40 5.33 -28.56
C LEU A 748 -19.67 4.05 -28.17
N THR A 749 -19.45 3.14 -29.13
CA THR A 749 -18.77 1.87 -28.87
C THR A 749 -17.29 2.00 -28.51
N SER A 750 -16.59 3.05 -28.99
CA SER A 750 -15.17 3.28 -28.70
C SER A 750 -14.95 4.06 -27.40
N GLU A 751 -15.79 5.03 -27.11
CA GLU A 751 -15.67 5.89 -25.94
C GLU A 751 -16.32 5.25 -24.68
N PHE A 752 -17.38 4.43 -24.89
CA PHE A 752 -18.16 3.81 -23.83
C PHE A 752 -18.47 2.33 -24.13
N PRO A 753 -17.47 1.47 -24.27
CA PRO A 753 -17.66 0.10 -24.73
C PRO A 753 -18.48 -0.78 -23.78
N SER A 754 -18.61 -0.43 -22.52
CA SER A 754 -19.37 -1.15 -21.50
C SER A 754 -20.76 -0.58 -21.23
N ASP A 755 -21.16 0.48 -21.93
CA ASP A 755 -22.51 1.04 -21.78
C ASP A 755 -23.53 0.17 -22.51
N GLU A 756 -24.69 -0.03 -21.88
CA GLU A 756 -25.77 -0.84 -22.42
C GLU A 756 -26.34 -0.34 -23.77
N ALA A 757 -26.19 0.96 -24.05
CA ALA A 757 -26.61 1.56 -25.31
C ALA A 757 -25.62 1.33 -26.45
N ALA A 758 -24.50 0.72 -26.23
CA ALA A 758 -23.42 0.67 -27.22
C ALA A 758 -23.72 -0.38 -28.33
N ASP A 759 -24.14 -1.57 -27.98
CA ASP A 759 -24.56 -2.58 -28.96
C ASP A 759 -25.98 -2.28 -29.52
N ASP A 760 -26.86 -1.67 -28.69
CA ASP A 760 -28.15 -1.16 -29.15
C ASP A 760 -28.01 -0.12 -30.28
N ALA A 761 -27.02 0.76 -30.18
CA ALA A 761 -26.77 1.74 -31.24
C ALA A 761 -26.35 1.09 -32.57
N LEU A 762 -25.53 0.06 -32.52
CA LEU A 762 -25.14 -0.70 -33.71
C LEU A 762 -26.31 -1.46 -34.31
N GLU A 763 -27.16 -2.07 -33.47
CA GLU A 763 -28.38 -2.70 -33.90
C GLU A 763 -29.31 -1.71 -34.63
N ARG A 764 -29.52 -0.53 -34.02
CA ARG A 764 -30.35 0.50 -34.60
C ARG A 764 -29.88 0.96 -35.97
N VAL A 765 -28.54 1.14 -36.10
CA VAL A 765 -27.90 1.46 -37.38
C VAL A 765 -28.09 0.32 -38.39
N GLY A 766 -27.81 -0.91 -37.99
CA GLY A 766 -27.90 -2.09 -38.85
C GLY A 766 -29.33 -2.36 -39.33
N ALA A 767 -30.31 -2.34 -38.43
CA ALA A 767 -31.71 -2.54 -38.75
C ALA A 767 -32.29 -1.39 -39.60
N GLY A 768 -31.99 -0.15 -39.24
CA GLY A 768 -32.40 1.03 -40.01
C GLY A 768 -31.81 1.04 -41.42
N ALA A 769 -30.53 0.76 -41.55
CA ALA A 769 -29.86 0.66 -42.85
C ALA A 769 -30.43 -0.47 -43.72
N ALA A 770 -30.80 -1.59 -43.11
CA ALA A 770 -31.48 -2.68 -43.83
C ALA A 770 -32.83 -2.25 -44.36
N ALA A 771 -33.61 -1.55 -43.53
CA ALA A 771 -34.91 -1.00 -43.96
C ALA A 771 -34.77 0.10 -45.06
N GLY A 772 -33.66 0.84 -45.03
CA GLY A 772 -33.32 1.88 -45.99
C GLY A 772 -32.53 1.41 -47.22
N GLY A 773 -32.19 0.12 -47.31
CA GLY A 773 -31.44 -0.46 -48.43
C GLY A 773 -29.94 -0.13 -48.45
N SER A 774 -29.39 0.39 -47.35
CA SER A 774 -27.95 0.68 -47.26
C SER A 774 -27.12 -0.52 -46.78
N TRP A 775 -27.01 -1.51 -47.68
CA TRP A 775 -26.42 -2.81 -47.38
C TRP A 775 -24.96 -2.76 -46.90
N PRO A 776 -24.06 -1.90 -47.45
CA PRO A 776 -22.72 -1.77 -46.87
C PRO A 776 -22.71 -1.35 -45.41
N THR A 777 -23.59 -0.45 -44.99
CA THR A 777 -23.77 0.01 -43.60
C THR A 777 -24.24 -1.14 -42.69
N VAL A 778 -25.14 -2.01 -43.19
CA VAL A 778 -25.57 -3.22 -42.46
C VAL A 778 -24.39 -4.10 -42.12
N ILE A 779 -23.57 -4.43 -43.14
CA ILE A 779 -22.41 -5.32 -42.98
C ILE A 779 -21.42 -4.71 -41.97
N GLU A 780 -21.17 -3.41 -42.03
CA GLU A 780 -20.24 -2.73 -41.14
C GLU A 780 -20.75 -2.65 -39.71
N ALA A 781 -22.02 -2.31 -39.50
CA ALA A 781 -22.63 -2.21 -38.16
C ALA A 781 -22.62 -3.54 -37.43
N TYR A 782 -23.12 -4.62 -38.07
CA TYR A 782 -23.10 -5.94 -37.45
C TYR A 782 -21.69 -6.57 -37.36
N GLY A 783 -20.79 -6.25 -38.30
CA GLY A 783 -19.39 -6.66 -38.22
C GLY A 783 -18.66 -6.02 -37.04
N LEU A 784 -18.97 -4.77 -36.71
CA LEU A 784 -18.49 -4.12 -35.50
C LEU A 784 -19.11 -4.74 -34.25
N MET A 785 -20.39 -5.06 -34.28
CA MET A 785 -21.08 -5.71 -33.16
C MET A 785 -20.46 -7.09 -32.87
N GLU A 786 -20.23 -7.92 -33.89
CA GLU A 786 -19.61 -9.23 -33.72
C GLU A 786 -18.21 -9.13 -33.11
N LYS A 787 -17.43 -8.15 -33.55
CA LYS A 787 -16.07 -7.92 -33.07
C LYS A 787 -16.01 -7.40 -31.64
N LEU A 788 -16.88 -6.45 -31.27
CA LEU A 788 -16.82 -5.73 -30.01
C LEU A 788 -17.73 -6.33 -28.94
N TYR A 789 -18.85 -6.89 -29.35
CA TYR A 789 -19.90 -7.43 -28.45
C TYR A 789 -20.31 -8.87 -28.82
N PRO A 790 -19.42 -9.85 -28.79
CA PRO A 790 -19.65 -11.21 -29.25
C PRO A 790 -20.77 -11.96 -28.49
N LYS A 791 -21.22 -11.38 -27.38
CA LYS A 791 -22.33 -11.89 -26.57
C LYS A 791 -23.61 -11.06 -26.71
N SER A 792 -23.67 -10.09 -27.62
CA SER A 792 -24.85 -9.27 -27.85
C SER A 792 -26.06 -10.14 -28.28
N PRO A 793 -27.23 -9.91 -27.68
CA PRO A 793 -28.46 -10.65 -28.07
C PRO A 793 -28.90 -10.34 -29.49
N PHE A 794 -28.39 -9.29 -30.13
CA PHE A 794 -28.75 -8.85 -31.47
C PHE A 794 -27.98 -9.57 -32.59
N LEU A 795 -26.88 -10.27 -32.26
CA LEU A 795 -26.09 -10.95 -33.28
C LEU A 795 -26.85 -12.08 -33.98
N GLU A 796 -27.48 -12.96 -33.20
CA GLU A 796 -28.23 -14.07 -33.80
C GLU A 796 -29.40 -13.59 -34.66
N PRO A 797 -30.24 -12.63 -34.20
CA PRO A 797 -31.23 -11.99 -35.06
C PRO A 797 -30.64 -11.30 -36.29
N GLY A 798 -29.48 -10.64 -36.12
CA GLY A 798 -28.83 -9.86 -37.18
C GLY A 798 -28.21 -10.70 -38.29
N ARG A 799 -27.86 -11.97 -38.05
CA ARG A 799 -27.22 -12.85 -39.04
C ARG A 799 -27.96 -12.96 -40.35
N VAL A 800 -29.31 -13.08 -40.32
CA VAL A 800 -30.12 -13.13 -41.53
C VAL A 800 -30.02 -11.80 -42.27
N THR A 801 -30.07 -10.68 -41.55
CA THR A 801 -30.00 -9.33 -42.14
C THR A 801 -28.60 -9.10 -42.79
N VAL A 802 -27.54 -9.56 -42.15
CA VAL A 802 -26.18 -9.51 -42.73
C VAL A 802 -26.06 -10.41 -43.97
N ALA A 803 -26.63 -11.62 -43.91
CA ALA A 803 -26.61 -12.52 -45.05
C ALA A 803 -27.38 -11.94 -46.23
N GLU A 804 -28.53 -11.31 -46.01
CA GLU A 804 -29.24 -10.55 -47.04
C GLU A 804 -28.38 -9.42 -47.61
N ALA A 805 -27.72 -8.64 -46.74
CA ALA A 805 -26.84 -7.57 -47.19
C ALA A 805 -25.65 -8.08 -48.01
N LEU A 806 -25.14 -9.26 -47.71
CA LEU A 806 -24.09 -9.92 -48.49
C LEU A 806 -24.59 -10.31 -49.88
N VAL A 807 -25.84 -10.81 -49.97
CA VAL A 807 -26.47 -11.10 -51.28
C VAL A 807 -26.61 -9.83 -52.10
N GLU A 808 -27.14 -8.75 -51.49
CA GLU A 808 -27.37 -7.47 -52.17
C GLU A 808 -26.06 -6.77 -52.58
N THR A 809 -24.96 -7.02 -51.88
CA THR A 809 -23.65 -6.46 -52.23
C THR A 809 -22.80 -7.37 -53.13
N GLY A 810 -23.44 -8.42 -53.74
CA GLY A 810 -22.76 -9.29 -54.68
C GLY A 810 -21.84 -10.32 -54.08
N LYS A 811 -22.04 -10.72 -52.84
CA LYS A 811 -21.29 -11.76 -52.13
C LYS A 811 -22.16 -12.95 -51.71
N PRO A 812 -22.89 -13.59 -52.65
CA PRO A 812 -23.87 -14.62 -52.34
C PRO A 812 -23.23 -15.88 -51.73
N ASP A 813 -21.98 -16.22 -52.10
CA ASP A 813 -21.31 -17.40 -51.58
C ASP A 813 -21.01 -17.31 -50.07
N ALA A 814 -20.78 -16.08 -49.56
CA ALA A 814 -20.62 -15.84 -48.14
C ALA A 814 -21.94 -15.89 -47.37
N ALA A 815 -23.03 -15.52 -48.00
CA ALA A 815 -24.38 -15.50 -47.40
C ALA A 815 -25.00 -16.90 -47.29
N ARG A 816 -24.79 -17.75 -48.33
CA ARG A 816 -25.46 -19.05 -48.49
C ARG A 816 -25.35 -19.97 -47.26
N PRO A 817 -24.17 -20.28 -46.68
CA PRO A 817 -24.10 -21.19 -45.53
C PRO A 817 -24.86 -20.66 -44.30
N VAL A 818 -24.87 -19.35 -44.08
CA VAL A 818 -25.57 -18.71 -42.94
C VAL A 818 -27.07 -18.86 -43.13
N LEU A 819 -27.58 -18.60 -44.36
CA LEU A 819 -29.00 -18.70 -44.68
C LEU A 819 -29.46 -20.15 -44.65
N GLU A 820 -28.70 -21.10 -45.20
CA GLU A 820 -29.01 -22.53 -45.15
C GLU A 820 -29.07 -23.05 -43.71
N GLN A 821 -28.13 -22.67 -42.88
CA GLN A 821 -28.16 -23.01 -41.46
C GLN A 821 -29.43 -22.44 -40.79
N PHE A 822 -29.72 -21.16 -41.00
CA PHE A 822 -30.84 -20.50 -40.36
C PHE A 822 -32.18 -21.16 -40.73
N VAL A 823 -32.45 -21.40 -42.03
CA VAL A 823 -33.69 -21.98 -42.45
C VAL A 823 -33.84 -23.46 -42.06
N ALA A 824 -32.74 -24.14 -41.80
CA ALA A 824 -32.70 -25.52 -41.31
C ALA A 824 -32.99 -25.59 -39.78
N THR A 825 -32.42 -24.65 -39.00
CA THR A 825 -32.52 -24.67 -37.55
C THR A 825 -33.75 -23.94 -37.01
N SER A 826 -34.25 -22.93 -37.73
CA SER A 826 -35.35 -22.06 -37.32
C SER A 826 -36.44 -21.90 -38.37
N PRO A 827 -37.06 -23.00 -38.88
CA PRO A 827 -38.02 -22.95 -40.00
C PRO A 827 -39.32 -22.24 -39.70
N THR A 828 -39.66 -22.06 -38.43
CA THR A 828 -40.89 -21.37 -37.97
C THR A 828 -40.63 -19.94 -37.49
N ASP A 829 -39.39 -19.47 -37.57
CA ASP A 829 -39.10 -18.09 -37.20
C ASP A 829 -39.76 -17.11 -38.14
N PRO A 830 -40.34 -15.98 -37.64
CA PRO A 830 -41.01 -14.97 -38.49
C PRO A 830 -40.11 -14.42 -39.62
N ARG A 831 -38.83 -14.57 -39.51
CA ARG A 831 -37.82 -14.17 -40.52
C ARG A 831 -37.56 -15.26 -41.57
N ALA A 832 -38.05 -16.49 -41.38
CA ALA A 832 -37.71 -17.60 -42.26
C ALA A 832 -38.14 -17.35 -43.74
N PRO A 833 -39.32 -16.76 -44.02
CA PRO A 833 -39.67 -16.43 -45.39
C PRO A 833 -38.69 -15.46 -46.05
N ARG A 834 -38.22 -14.48 -45.31
CA ARG A 834 -37.22 -13.50 -45.75
C ARG A 834 -35.83 -14.17 -45.98
N ALA A 835 -35.44 -15.06 -45.10
CA ALA A 835 -34.19 -15.83 -45.23
C ALA A 835 -34.27 -16.78 -46.44
N TRP A 836 -35.42 -17.45 -46.69
CA TRP A 836 -35.61 -18.26 -47.88
C TRP A 836 -35.51 -17.43 -49.17
N GLY A 837 -36.04 -16.19 -49.16
CA GLY A 837 -35.96 -15.29 -50.31
C GLY A 837 -34.51 -14.86 -50.61
N ALA A 838 -33.75 -14.54 -49.58
CA ALA A 838 -32.32 -14.23 -49.71
C ALA A 838 -31.49 -15.45 -50.16
N LEU A 839 -31.80 -16.66 -49.66
CA LEU A 839 -31.18 -17.91 -50.05
C LEU A 839 -31.45 -18.25 -51.50
N ALA A 840 -32.73 -18.00 -51.94
CA ALA A 840 -33.11 -18.20 -53.32
C ALA A 840 -32.26 -17.33 -54.26
N ARG A 841 -32.08 -16.07 -53.95
CA ARG A 841 -31.22 -15.15 -54.74
C ARG A 841 -29.78 -15.52 -54.69
N ALA A 842 -29.27 -15.98 -53.51
CA ALA A 842 -27.91 -16.46 -53.40
C ALA A 842 -27.64 -17.69 -54.27
N ARG A 843 -28.55 -18.65 -54.28
CA ARG A 843 -28.47 -19.84 -55.11
C ARG A 843 -28.65 -19.50 -56.60
N ASP A 844 -29.52 -18.59 -56.94
CA ASP A 844 -29.72 -18.08 -58.28
C ASP A 844 -28.46 -17.41 -58.83
N ALA A 845 -27.83 -16.55 -58.07
CA ALA A 845 -26.54 -15.93 -58.41
C ALA A 845 -25.38 -16.96 -58.59
N ALA A 846 -25.42 -18.06 -57.87
CA ALA A 846 -24.50 -19.17 -58.00
C ALA A 846 -24.83 -20.13 -59.17
N GLY A 847 -25.94 -19.88 -59.89
CA GLY A 847 -26.37 -20.74 -61.00
C GLY A 847 -27.15 -22.00 -60.60
N ASP A 848 -27.42 -22.20 -59.31
CA ASP A 848 -28.24 -23.30 -58.80
C ASP A 848 -29.73 -23.00 -59.00
N ARG A 849 -30.22 -23.17 -60.22
CA ARG A 849 -31.61 -22.84 -60.59
C ARG A 849 -32.65 -23.71 -59.88
N ALA A 850 -32.32 -25.00 -59.66
CA ALA A 850 -33.22 -25.91 -58.98
C ALA A 850 -33.38 -25.57 -57.48
N GLY A 851 -32.22 -25.33 -56.82
CA GLY A 851 -32.21 -24.90 -55.43
C GLY A 851 -32.82 -23.51 -55.24
N ALA A 852 -32.64 -22.59 -56.20
CA ALA A 852 -33.27 -21.28 -56.18
C ALA A 852 -34.78 -21.39 -56.28
N LEU A 853 -35.30 -22.21 -57.20
CA LEU A 853 -36.73 -22.46 -57.33
C LEU A 853 -37.37 -23.02 -56.06
N GLU A 854 -36.76 -24.02 -55.45
CA GLU A 854 -37.20 -24.55 -54.16
C GLU A 854 -37.23 -23.45 -53.07
N ALA A 855 -36.18 -22.66 -52.95
CA ALA A 855 -36.08 -21.61 -51.94
C ALA A 855 -37.12 -20.49 -52.16
N TYR A 856 -37.32 -20.05 -53.42
CA TYR A 856 -38.40 -19.10 -53.75
C TYR A 856 -39.76 -19.65 -53.39
N THR A 857 -40.05 -20.94 -53.73
CA THR A 857 -41.28 -21.60 -53.42
C THR A 857 -41.59 -21.64 -51.92
N ARG A 858 -40.52 -21.88 -51.14
CA ARG A 858 -40.60 -21.87 -49.67
C ARG A 858 -40.82 -20.46 -49.12
N ALA A 859 -40.14 -19.47 -49.65
CA ALA A 859 -40.37 -18.07 -49.29
C ALA A 859 -41.81 -17.59 -49.52
N MET A 860 -42.43 -18.12 -50.61
CA MET A 860 -43.79 -17.75 -50.98
C MET A 860 -44.89 -18.51 -50.24
N LYS A 861 -44.59 -19.59 -49.56
CA LYS A 861 -45.62 -20.50 -48.98
C LYS A 861 -46.50 -19.78 -47.95
N ASP A 862 -45.92 -18.82 -47.20
CA ASP A 862 -46.61 -18.11 -46.12
C ASP A 862 -46.69 -16.58 -46.34
N THR A 863 -46.42 -16.10 -47.60
CA THR A 863 -46.30 -14.66 -47.87
C THR A 863 -47.21 -14.34 -49.08
N ASN A 864 -48.04 -13.31 -48.98
CA ASN A 864 -48.86 -12.86 -50.16
C ASN A 864 -47.92 -12.21 -51.19
N ALA A 865 -48.23 -12.40 -52.46
CA ALA A 865 -47.48 -11.82 -53.56
C ALA A 865 -47.31 -10.29 -53.46
N ALA A 866 -48.29 -9.61 -52.85
CA ALA A 866 -48.26 -8.14 -52.63
C ALA A 866 -47.24 -7.66 -51.55
N ASP A 867 -46.83 -8.55 -50.65
CA ASP A 867 -45.92 -8.25 -49.56
C ASP A 867 -44.45 -8.57 -49.88
N LEU A 868 -44.20 -9.09 -51.06
CA LEU A 868 -42.85 -9.40 -51.55
C LEU A 868 -42.14 -8.14 -52.00
N ARG A 869 -40.85 -8.09 -51.66
CA ARG A 869 -40.01 -7.09 -52.28
C ARG A 869 -39.96 -7.32 -53.79
N PRO A 870 -40.08 -6.27 -54.62
CA PRO A 870 -40.13 -6.40 -56.08
C PRO A 870 -38.97 -7.22 -56.68
N GLU A 871 -37.74 -7.06 -56.11
CA GLU A 871 -36.57 -7.80 -56.58
C GLU A 871 -36.66 -9.30 -56.37
N MET A 872 -37.35 -9.74 -55.32
CA MET A 872 -37.59 -11.14 -55.05
C MET A 872 -38.58 -11.75 -56.01
N ALA A 873 -39.69 -11.04 -56.29
CA ALA A 873 -40.66 -11.47 -57.24
C ALA A 873 -40.13 -11.53 -58.68
N LEU A 874 -39.29 -10.56 -59.08
CA LEU A 874 -38.60 -10.52 -60.37
C LEU A 874 -37.63 -11.68 -60.51
N GLY A 875 -36.79 -11.93 -59.46
CA GLY A 875 -35.85 -13.06 -59.45
C GLY A 875 -36.58 -14.40 -59.56
N TYR A 876 -37.63 -14.57 -58.76
CA TYR A 876 -38.47 -15.82 -58.84
C TYR A 876 -39.10 -16.01 -60.17
N ALA A 877 -39.67 -14.98 -60.75
CA ALA A 877 -40.28 -15.04 -62.06
C ALA A 877 -39.28 -15.42 -63.18
N ARG A 878 -38.04 -14.88 -63.09
CA ARG A 878 -37.00 -15.25 -64.03
C ARG A 878 -36.61 -16.74 -63.94
N VAL A 879 -36.45 -17.25 -62.67
CA VAL A 879 -36.20 -18.69 -62.50
C VAL A 879 -37.32 -19.56 -63.01
N LEU A 880 -38.61 -19.15 -62.78
CA LEU A 880 -39.76 -19.84 -63.31
C LEU A 880 -39.79 -19.85 -64.86
N THR A 881 -39.45 -18.73 -65.49
CA THR A 881 -39.35 -18.61 -66.91
C THR A 881 -38.29 -19.55 -67.55
N GLU A 882 -37.09 -19.54 -66.93
CA GLU A 882 -36.03 -20.45 -67.31
C GLU A 882 -36.37 -21.93 -67.15
N GLN A 883 -37.26 -22.27 -66.19
CA GLN A 883 -37.81 -23.61 -65.98
C GLN A 883 -39.02 -23.92 -66.81
N LYS A 884 -39.35 -23.11 -67.83
CA LYS A 884 -40.48 -23.25 -68.71
C LYS A 884 -41.85 -23.20 -67.99
N ARG A 885 -41.94 -22.47 -66.90
CA ARG A 885 -43.15 -22.21 -66.13
C ARG A 885 -43.62 -20.75 -66.31
N GLY A 886 -43.65 -20.26 -67.55
CA GLY A 886 -43.98 -18.89 -67.93
C GLY A 886 -45.31 -18.37 -67.44
N ALA A 887 -46.36 -19.21 -67.46
CA ALA A 887 -47.67 -18.82 -66.94
C ALA A 887 -47.64 -18.43 -65.43
N GLU A 888 -46.85 -19.12 -64.62
CA GLU A 888 -46.68 -18.80 -63.18
C GLU A 888 -45.85 -17.53 -62.98
N ALA A 889 -44.85 -17.35 -63.81
CA ALA A 889 -44.04 -16.13 -63.79
C ALA A 889 -44.86 -14.88 -64.06
N ARG A 890 -45.75 -14.95 -65.14
CA ARG A 890 -46.64 -13.84 -65.48
C ARG A 890 -47.57 -13.49 -64.33
N LYS A 891 -48.27 -14.52 -63.76
CA LYS A 891 -49.16 -14.33 -62.64
C LYS A 891 -48.54 -13.69 -61.45
N LEU A 892 -47.23 -14.04 -61.14
CA LEU A 892 -46.52 -13.46 -60.07
C LEU A 892 -46.20 -11.97 -60.33
N LEU A 893 -45.79 -11.60 -61.52
CA LEU A 893 -45.39 -10.22 -61.86
C LEU A 893 -46.56 -9.30 -62.15
N GLU A 894 -47.75 -9.78 -62.46
CA GLU A 894 -48.94 -8.97 -62.67
C GLU A 894 -49.29 -8.04 -61.50
N GLY A 895 -48.98 -8.48 -60.26
CA GLY A 895 -49.15 -7.67 -59.06
C GLY A 895 -48.26 -6.44 -59.05
N LEU A 896 -47.02 -6.51 -59.57
CA LEU A 896 -46.05 -5.43 -59.63
C LEU A 896 -46.34 -4.38 -60.67
N LEU A 897 -47.23 -4.67 -61.69
CA LEU A 897 -47.62 -3.67 -62.66
C LEU A 897 -48.48 -2.51 -62.09
N ARG A 898 -48.92 -2.66 -60.83
CA ARG A 898 -49.64 -1.61 -60.07
C ARG A 898 -48.76 -0.79 -59.12
N SER A 899 -47.49 -1.04 -59.14
CA SER A 899 -46.56 -0.29 -58.28
C SER A 899 -46.46 1.20 -58.67
N ASP A 900 -46.31 2.07 -57.68
CA ASP A 900 -46.12 3.49 -57.94
C ASP A 900 -44.66 3.75 -58.48
N ASP A 901 -43.77 2.81 -58.33
CA ASP A 901 -42.40 2.89 -58.88
C ASP A 901 -42.37 2.44 -60.34
N LYS A 902 -42.20 3.41 -61.23
CA LYS A 902 -42.10 3.17 -62.66
C LYS A 902 -41.01 2.17 -63.06
N SER A 903 -39.89 2.12 -62.30
CA SER A 903 -38.80 1.17 -62.59
C SER A 903 -39.18 -0.27 -62.25
N VAL A 904 -39.96 -0.45 -61.16
CA VAL A 904 -40.49 -1.75 -60.76
C VAL A 904 -41.52 -2.22 -61.82
N VAL A 905 -42.45 -1.32 -62.26
CA VAL A 905 -43.45 -1.63 -63.31
C VAL A 905 -42.77 -2.01 -64.62
N ALA A 906 -41.73 -1.28 -65.02
CA ALA A 906 -40.99 -1.60 -66.23
C ALA A 906 -40.27 -2.95 -66.14
N SER A 907 -39.63 -3.24 -64.99
CA SER A 907 -38.99 -4.56 -64.78
C SER A 907 -39.98 -5.72 -64.77
N ALA A 908 -41.10 -5.51 -64.14
CA ALA A 908 -42.20 -6.51 -64.14
C ALA A 908 -42.76 -6.78 -65.56
N ALA A 909 -43.00 -5.71 -66.33
CA ALA A 909 -43.42 -5.80 -67.69
C ALA A 909 -42.38 -6.53 -68.60
N ALA A 910 -41.07 -6.19 -68.43
CA ALA A 910 -40.02 -6.88 -69.13
C ALA A 910 -39.95 -8.38 -68.78
N GLY A 911 -40.05 -8.76 -67.49
CA GLY A 911 -40.08 -10.13 -67.02
C GLY A 911 -41.34 -10.93 -67.58
N ILE A 912 -42.50 -10.26 -67.65
CA ILE A 912 -43.69 -10.85 -68.29
C ILE A 912 -43.46 -11.06 -69.81
N GLY A 913 -42.77 -10.10 -70.45
CA GLY A 913 -42.35 -10.21 -71.82
C GLY A 913 -41.40 -11.39 -72.07
N GLU A 914 -40.40 -11.59 -71.18
CA GLU A 914 -39.50 -12.72 -71.21
C GLU A 914 -40.24 -14.06 -71.06
N ALA A 915 -41.21 -14.14 -70.17
CA ALA A 915 -42.04 -15.31 -69.94
C ALA A 915 -42.91 -15.66 -71.20
N TYR A 916 -43.49 -14.68 -71.86
CA TYR A 916 -44.22 -14.89 -73.15
C TYR A 916 -43.29 -15.28 -74.28
N GLN A 917 -42.04 -14.67 -74.34
CA GLN A 917 -41.06 -15.00 -75.32
C GLN A 917 -40.59 -16.45 -75.15
N GLY A 918 -40.37 -16.88 -73.89
CA GLY A 918 -40.02 -18.25 -73.54
C GLY A 918 -41.03 -19.29 -73.92
N ASP A 919 -42.32 -18.93 -73.91
CA ASP A 919 -43.46 -19.76 -74.40
C ASP A 919 -43.68 -19.68 -75.91
N GLY A 920 -42.90 -18.86 -76.65
CA GLY A 920 -42.96 -18.66 -78.09
C GLY A 920 -44.00 -17.65 -78.53
N GLU A 921 -44.70 -16.99 -77.64
CA GLU A 921 -45.76 -16.01 -77.89
C GLU A 921 -45.16 -14.61 -78.19
N ASN A 922 -44.47 -14.47 -79.26
CA ASN A 922 -43.63 -13.31 -79.62
C ASN A 922 -44.43 -11.99 -79.70
N LEU A 923 -45.74 -12.02 -80.10
CA LEU A 923 -46.52 -10.82 -80.17
C LEU A 923 -46.83 -10.27 -78.80
N ALA A 924 -47.32 -11.12 -77.89
CA ALA A 924 -47.59 -10.71 -76.52
C ALA A 924 -46.26 -10.28 -75.80
N ALA A 925 -45.18 -11.00 -76.06
CA ALA A 925 -43.87 -10.61 -75.54
C ALA A 925 -43.48 -9.21 -76.00
N ALA A 926 -43.68 -8.87 -77.28
CA ALA A 926 -43.32 -7.52 -77.78
C ALA A 926 -44.20 -6.44 -77.14
N GLU A 927 -45.43 -6.66 -76.88
CA GLU A 927 -46.35 -5.71 -76.24
C GLU A 927 -45.88 -5.39 -74.82
N TYR A 928 -45.50 -6.42 -74.06
CA TYR A 928 -44.99 -6.19 -72.67
C TYR A 928 -43.63 -5.58 -72.68
N PHE A 929 -42.71 -5.95 -73.55
CA PHE A 929 -41.43 -5.29 -73.70
C PHE A 929 -41.60 -3.81 -74.13
N MET A 930 -42.50 -3.51 -74.97
CA MET A 930 -42.84 -2.10 -75.36
C MET A 930 -43.45 -1.34 -74.17
N THR A 931 -44.23 -2.02 -73.35
CA THR A 931 -44.78 -1.43 -72.09
C THR A 931 -43.65 -1.06 -71.14
N ALA A 932 -42.67 -1.94 -70.92
CA ALA A 932 -41.50 -1.63 -70.14
C ALA A 932 -40.75 -0.39 -70.65
N ALA A 933 -40.56 -0.32 -71.96
CA ALA A 933 -39.89 0.79 -72.63
C ALA A 933 -40.74 2.12 -72.64
N TYR A 934 -42.06 2.01 -72.51
CA TYR A 934 -42.93 3.18 -72.41
C TYR A 934 -42.98 3.73 -70.98
N VAL A 935 -43.06 2.88 -69.99
CA VAL A 935 -43.22 3.26 -68.56
C VAL A 935 -41.98 3.90 -68.03
N ALA A 936 -40.77 3.34 -68.31
CA ALA A 936 -39.51 3.82 -67.87
C ALA A 936 -38.42 3.69 -68.98
N PRO A 937 -38.47 4.56 -69.99
CA PRO A 937 -37.63 4.41 -71.18
C PRO A 937 -36.15 4.46 -70.91
N ASP A 938 -35.69 5.15 -69.86
CA ASP A 938 -34.30 5.26 -69.49
C ASP A 938 -33.83 4.23 -68.43
N SER A 939 -34.71 3.38 -67.95
CA SER A 939 -34.38 2.29 -67.07
C SER A 939 -33.69 1.16 -67.81
N PRO A 940 -32.88 0.33 -67.10
CA PRO A 940 -32.30 -0.88 -67.69
C PRO A 940 -33.35 -1.81 -68.34
N ALA A 941 -34.49 -1.98 -67.65
CA ALA A 941 -35.57 -2.78 -68.12
C ALA A 941 -36.29 -2.21 -69.38
N GLY A 942 -36.42 -0.87 -69.45
CA GLY A 942 -36.98 -0.18 -70.65
C GLY A 942 -36.06 -0.34 -71.85
N ARG A 943 -34.73 -0.13 -71.64
CA ARG A 943 -33.74 -0.30 -72.72
C ARG A 943 -33.60 -1.74 -73.22
N SER A 944 -33.50 -2.71 -72.27
CA SER A 944 -33.51 -4.15 -72.66
C SER A 944 -34.82 -4.55 -73.30
N GLY A 945 -35.91 -3.99 -72.83
CA GLY A 945 -37.23 -4.18 -73.42
C GLY A 945 -37.32 -3.73 -74.91
N LEU A 946 -36.72 -2.56 -75.24
CA LEU A 946 -36.62 -2.16 -76.68
C LEU A 946 -35.85 -3.18 -77.52
N LEU A 947 -34.70 -3.68 -76.99
CA LEU A 947 -33.94 -4.68 -77.73
C LEU A 947 -34.71 -5.96 -77.92
N ALA A 948 -35.38 -6.46 -76.86
CA ALA A 948 -36.12 -7.70 -76.88
C ALA A 948 -37.40 -7.57 -77.78
N ALA A 949 -38.10 -6.44 -77.68
CA ALA A 949 -39.26 -6.18 -78.60
C ALA A 949 -38.80 -6.20 -80.06
N GLY A 950 -37.64 -5.61 -80.35
CA GLY A 950 -37.09 -5.68 -81.73
C GLY A 950 -36.83 -7.10 -82.19
N ALA A 951 -36.26 -7.95 -81.32
CA ALA A 951 -36.05 -9.37 -81.59
C ALA A 951 -37.38 -10.11 -81.79
N CYS A 952 -38.41 -9.82 -80.98
CA CYS A 952 -39.73 -10.42 -81.14
C CYS A 952 -40.38 -10.00 -82.45
N PHE A 953 -40.30 -8.74 -82.84
CA PHE A 953 -40.82 -8.28 -84.13
C PHE A 953 -40.04 -8.84 -85.30
N THR A 954 -38.73 -9.10 -85.13
CA THR A 954 -37.89 -9.77 -86.10
C THR A 954 -38.39 -11.23 -86.30
N ALA A 955 -38.66 -11.97 -85.21
CA ALA A 955 -39.15 -13.31 -85.23
C ALA A 955 -40.57 -13.43 -85.90
N LEU A 956 -41.38 -12.37 -85.75
CA LEU A 956 -42.68 -12.25 -86.35
C LEU A 956 -42.66 -11.77 -87.81
N LYS A 957 -41.42 -11.50 -88.33
CA LYS A 957 -41.24 -10.98 -89.69
C LYS A 957 -41.83 -9.55 -89.90
N GLN A 958 -42.05 -8.84 -88.85
CA GLN A 958 -42.54 -7.48 -88.85
C GLN A 958 -41.31 -6.49 -88.91
N THR A 959 -40.68 -6.48 -90.06
CA THR A 959 -39.42 -5.75 -90.23
C THR A 959 -39.50 -4.25 -89.95
N ASP A 960 -40.58 -3.57 -90.29
CA ASP A 960 -40.74 -2.18 -90.10
C ASP A 960 -40.91 -1.83 -88.61
N ALA A 961 -41.63 -2.64 -87.86
CA ALA A 961 -41.78 -2.48 -86.44
C ALA A 961 -40.44 -2.74 -85.72
N ALA A 962 -39.72 -3.78 -86.12
CA ALA A 962 -38.39 -4.10 -85.58
C ALA A 962 -37.41 -2.92 -85.84
N GLU A 963 -37.41 -2.36 -87.03
CA GLU A 963 -36.58 -1.21 -87.37
C GLU A 963 -36.81 -0.01 -86.50
N ILE A 964 -38.13 0.35 -86.33
CA ILE A 964 -38.50 1.49 -85.44
C ILE A 964 -37.98 1.30 -84.02
N VAL A 965 -38.11 0.11 -83.46
CA VAL A 965 -37.77 -0.18 -82.06
C VAL A 965 -36.22 -0.21 -81.87
N TYR A 966 -35.51 -0.82 -82.80
CA TYR A 966 -34.06 -0.81 -82.75
C TYR A 966 -33.45 0.62 -82.95
N LYS A 967 -33.98 1.41 -83.87
CA LYS A 967 -33.60 2.79 -84.06
C LYS A 967 -33.88 3.66 -82.85
N LYS A 968 -35.05 3.41 -82.17
CA LYS A 968 -35.38 4.11 -80.93
C LYS A 968 -34.37 3.82 -79.80
N LEU A 969 -33.91 2.55 -79.66
CA LEU A 969 -32.88 2.25 -78.67
C LEU A 969 -31.53 2.88 -79.02
N ILE A 970 -31.13 2.83 -80.28
CA ILE A 970 -29.86 3.47 -80.78
C ILE A 970 -29.85 5.00 -80.55
N ALA A 971 -31.05 5.61 -80.66
CA ALA A 971 -31.21 7.06 -80.49
C ALA A 971 -31.19 7.54 -79.00
N GLN A 972 -31.25 6.65 -78.05
CA GLN A 972 -31.16 6.99 -76.63
C GLN A 972 -29.73 7.44 -76.27
N LYS A 973 -29.55 8.65 -75.70
CA LYS A 973 -28.25 9.29 -75.45
C LYS A 973 -27.34 8.53 -74.57
N ASP A 974 -27.90 7.82 -73.55
CA ASP A 974 -27.15 7.10 -72.53
C ASP A 974 -27.41 5.58 -72.59
N ALA A 975 -27.69 5.04 -73.76
CA ALA A 975 -27.88 3.61 -73.93
C ALA A 975 -26.52 2.85 -73.82
N PRO A 976 -26.47 1.75 -73.03
CA PRO A 976 -25.27 0.96 -72.93
C PRO A 976 -24.75 0.51 -74.31
N ALA A 977 -23.43 0.63 -74.50
CA ALA A 977 -22.83 0.38 -75.80
C ALA A 977 -23.09 -1.06 -76.34
N ASP A 978 -23.16 -2.03 -75.47
CA ASP A 978 -23.46 -3.40 -75.78
C ASP A 978 -24.91 -3.58 -76.34
N LEU A 979 -25.89 -2.92 -75.75
CA LEU A 979 -27.28 -2.92 -76.21
C LEU A 979 -27.40 -2.24 -77.58
N VAL A 980 -26.71 -1.11 -77.74
CA VAL A 980 -26.65 -0.40 -79.04
C VAL A 980 -26.06 -1.27 -80.15
N GLU A 981 -24.98 -2.01 -79.84
CA GLU A 981 -24.33 -2.93 -80.78
C GLU A 981 -25.25 -4.06 -81.16
N LYS A 982 -25.96 -4.69 -80.22
CA LYS A 982 -26.94 -5.74 -80.41
C LYS A 982 -28.10 -5.23 -81.28
N ALA A 983 -28.56 -3.99 -81.03
CA ALA A 983 -29.63 -3.38 -81.85
C ALA A 983 -29.18 -3.09 -83.30
N ARG A 984 -27.97 -2.63 -83.50
CA ARG A 984 -27.36 -2.46 -84.83
C ARG A 984 -27.25 -3.81 -85.56
N LYS A 985 -26.83 -4.86 -84.84
CA LYS A 985 -26.81 -6.22 -85.44
C LYS A 985 -28.20 -6.65 -85.82
N GLY A 986 -29.23 -6.45 -84.94
CA GLY A 986 -30.61 -6.75 -85.26
C GLY A 986 -31.16 -6.00 -86.51
N LEU A 987 -30.77 -4.72 -86.67
CA LEU A 987 -31.05 -4.00 -87.97
C LEU A 987 -30.38 -4.67 -89.15
N LYS A 988 -29.15 -5.04 -89.06
CA LYS A 988 -28.46 -5.73 -90.15
C LYS A 988 -29.12 -7.07 -90.49
N ASP A 989 -29.58 -7.80 -89.46
CA ASP A 989 -30.22 -9.11 -89.61
C ASP A 989 -31.57 -9.03 -90.37
N ILE A 990 -32.26 -7.90 -90.31
CA ILE A 990 -33.49 -7.62 -91.08
C ILE A 990 -33.28 -6.88 -92.35
N GLY A 991 -32.04 -6.71 -92.83
CA GLY A 991 -31.66 -6.06 -94.09
C GLY A 991 -31.79 -4.54 -94.10
N ARG A 992 -31.69 -3.85 -92.96
CA ARG A 992 -31.86 -2.38 -92.78
C ARG A 992 -30.64 -1.69 -92.23
#